data_48650460db6ddc7e21e2af25d72e95cb
#
_entry.id   48650460db6ddc7e21e2af25d72e95cb
#
_cell.length_a   1.000
_cell.length_b   1.000
_cell.length_c   1.000
_cell.angle_alpha   90.00
_cell.angle_beta   90.00
_cell.angle_gamma   90.00
#
_symmetry.space_group_name_H-M   'P 1'
#
loop_
_entity.id
_entity.type
_entity.pdbx_description
1 polymer ?
#
loop_
_entity_poly.entity_id
_entity_poly.type
_entity_poly.pdbx_seq_one_letter_code
_entity_poly.pdbx_strand_id
1 'polypeptide(L)'
;MKKIFLLTVSLLFAFTTIYAERVSQEDAALVANHFMSATVQTGVKKASGSKMVLKKAASAEENQYYVYENASGEGWVMVAANDIAHPILAYSPTGQFRTDNQPKNLKVWLGGYDRQIKRAAADGVEASESIQQEWASLRKSPVVKTATPVVSPLIKTGWDQDAPFWNLCPSKSGSQCYTGCVATAMAQVMNYWQWPVKGTGSHTDKYNTSCFADFGNTTYDWANMANLYSGTTTAAQKTAVATLMYHCGVACDMQYNIASAGGSGAYTIDYDGYWSYYGIMCAETALKQFFGYNSETVKGYCRDGESSMGMRSWTKAEWIAMLKTELDAKRPIMYAGVGCDDPNDDDTCYGHSFVCDGYDTDNKFHFNFGWTNWCDGYYDVDALDTTDPGSGGGNGSYNLQQDVIVGIMPPGQDRNVTWMANGSLFTQTVASKGILTLPTSTPSACSNGKVFVGWTATANYESATTAPTFVKAGDVIEADATYYAVFATKTTSGGTGTETIEASYSSHDGWTTSGTGTGGSGSSAYWVLKSGASITSPTISDLSSVTKVEFQVRTYGGGTYKTVNVTTSGGANVGSASASNTTLTNKTINVSGLSGSGSLVFSSSTTSASNGPGINNIKITRSAATVTYSDYSTSCGAVEPCVLTGITLNTDNVKKAFTVGETFNYTGLVVTAAYSNCSNKTVTPTSVTAPDMTTAGTKAVYVYYTEESVTKQNVYQITVSAAPVVKYTVKWHSCAGVAEEQYEEGAALKFPTNPGANGSKTFKGWITTEHYTGATAPSYISAGGAVNANADYYAVYGD
;
A
#
# COMPACT_ATOMS: atom_id res chain seq x y z
N MET A 1 -19.77 -74.21 46.45
CA MET A 1 -19.53 -73.88 45.04
C MET A 1 -20.18 -72.53 44.78
N LYS A 2 -19.44 -71.42 44.92
CA LYS A 2 -19.92 -70.07 44.61
C LYS A 2 -19.25 -69.65 43.27
N LYS A 3 -20.11 -69.44 42.29
CA LYS A 3 -19.63 -68.86 41.01
C LYS A 3 -19.44 -67.37 41.18
N ILE A 4 -18.21 -66.89 40.96
CA ILE A 4 -17.85 -65.47 40.86
C ILE A 4 -18.10 -65.08 39.41
N PHE A 5 -18.98 -64.09 39.20
CA PHE A 5 -19.25 -63.46 37.93
C PHE A 5 -18.27 -62.26 37.79
N LEU A 6 -17.30 -62.40 36.90
CA LEU A 6 -16.40 -61.32 36.55
C LEU A 6 -17.09 -60.39 35.54
N LEU A 7 -17.46 -59.20 35.97
CA LEU A 7 -18.01 -58.18 35.09
C LEU A 7 -16.83 -57.39 34.54
N THR A 8 -16.44 -57.66 33.29
CA THR A 8 -15.50 -56.81 32.52
C THR A 8 -16.25 -55.64 31.98
N VAL A 9 -16.08 -54.48 32.60
CA VAL A 9 -16.51 -53.20 32.02
C VAL A 9 -15.46 -52.80 30.98
N SER A 10 -15.77 -53.05 29.70
CA SER A 10 -15.04 -52.49 28.57
C SER A 10 -15.35 -50.99 28.51
N LEU A 11 -14.41 -50.16 28.95
CA LEU A 11 -14.46 -48.72 28.71
C LEU A 11 -14.15 -48.49 27.23
N LEU A 12 -15.19 -48.31 26.42
CA LEU A 12 -15.06 -47.78 25.07
C LEU A 12 -14.59 -46.33 25.24
N PHE A 13 -13.30 -46.07 25.08
CA PHE A 13 -12.85 -44.75 24.70
C PHE A 13 -13.32 -44.51 23.29
N ALA A 14 -14.44 -43.80 23.14
CA ALA A 14 -14.78 -43.18 21.89
C ALA A 14 -13.70 -42.10 21.63
N PHE A 15 -12.72 -42.45 20.82
CA PHE A 15 -11.98 -41.45 20.11
C PHE A 15 -12.98 -40.75 19.19
N THR A 16 -13.53 -39.65 19.64
CA THR A 16 -14.17 -38.70 18.70
C THR A 16 -13.05 -38.16 17.84
N THR A 17 -12.82 -38.79 16.71
CA THR A 17 -12.13 -38.11 15.61
C THR A 17 -12.93 -36.85 15.36
N ILE A 18 -12.36 -35.71 15.68
CA ILE A 18 -12.97 -34.41 15.39
C ILE A 18 -12.78 -34.24 13.87
N TYR A 19 -13.70 -34.78 13.11
CA TYR A 19 -13.79 -34.42 11.69
C TYR A 19 -14.17 -32.95 11.59
N ALA A 20 -13.64 -32.28 10.59
CA ALA A 20 -14.04 -30.92 10.25
C ALA A 20 -15.58 -30.82 10.19
N GLU A 21 -16.15 -29.95 11.02
CA GLU A 21 -17.60 -29.81 11.14
C GLU A 21 -18.12 -28.63 10.31
N ARG A 22 -19.29 -28.82 9.75
CA ARG A 22 -20.00 -27.73 9.07
C ARG A 22 -20.46 -26.72 10.11
N VAL A 23 -20.06 -25.44 9.91
CA VAL A 23 -20.47 -24.32 10.77
C VAL A 23 -21.94 -23.96 10.49
N SER A 24 -22.75 -23.88 11.54
CA SER A 24 -24.15 -23.47 11.40
C SER A 24 -24.26 -21.96 11.07
N GLN A 25 -25.39 -21.56 10.49
CA GLN A 25 -25.66 -20.14 10.22
C GLN A 25 -25.67 -19.31 11.51
N GLU A 26 -26.17 -19.86 12.59
CA GLU A 26 -26.26 -19.22 13.91
C GLU A 26 -24.86 -19.01 14.49
N ASP A 27 -23.99 -20.00 14.39
CA ASP A 27 -22.59 -19.93 14.84
C ASP A 27 -21.80 -18.91 14.00
N ALA A 28 -21.94 -18.98 12.68
CA ALA A 28 -21.31 -18.01 11.78
C ALA A 28 -21.80 -16.57 12.04
N ALA A 29 -23.09 -16.37 12.36
CA ALA A 29 -23.63 -15.06 12.73
C ALA A 29 -23.03 -14.54 14.05
N LEU A 30 -22.81 -15.42 15.04
CA LEU A 30 -22.16 -15.09 16.30
C LEU A 30 -20.72 -14.62 16.04
N VAL A 31 -19.95 -15.39 15.28
CA VAL A 31 -18.57 -15.08 14.90
C VAL A 31 -18.49 -13.75 14.13
N ALA A 32 -19.38 -13.54 13.16
CA ALA A 32 -19.45 -12.27 12.40
C ALA A 32 -19.69 -11.06 13.31
N ASN A 33 -20.64 -11.17 14.25
CA ASN A 33 -20.95 -10.08 15.19
C ASN A 33 -19.76 -9.81 16.14
N HIS A 34 -19.12 -10.86 16.65
CA HIS A 34 -17.97 -10.70 17.54
C HIS A 34 -16.80 -10.02 16.84
N PHE A 35 -16.45 -10.48 15.63
CA PHE A 35 -15.34 -9.92 14.85
C PHE A 35 -15.59 -8.45 14.48
N MET A 36 -16.73 -8.12 13.90
CA MET A 36 -17.02 -6.75 13.45
C MET A 36 -17.19 -5.77 14.62
N SER A 37 -17.67 -6.23 15.78
CA SER A 37 -17.76 -5.39 16.98
C SER A 37 -16.38 -4.94 17.47
N ALA A 38 -15.36 -5.75 17.32
CA ALA A 38 -13.99 -5.43 17.66
C ALA A 38 -13.31 -4.52 16.61
N THR A 39 -13.58 -4.76 15.34
CA THR A 39 -12.93 -4.05 14.21
C THR A 39 -13.37 -2.59 14.09
N VAL A 40 -14.63 -2.28 14.40
CA VAL A 40 -15.21 -0.93 14.28
C VAL A 40 -14.70 0.06 15.38
N GLN A 41 -13.99 -0.40 16.41
CA GLN A 41 -13.52 0.49 17.48
C GLN A 41 -12.32 1.38 17.12
N THR A 42 -11.65 1.20 15.98
CA THR A 42 -10.36 1.82 15.68
C THR A 42 -10.36 2.98 14.69
N GLY A 43 -11.49 3.64 14.42
CA GLY A 43 -11.40 4.90 13.66
C GLY A 43 -12.55 5.36 12.80
N VAL A 44 -13.64 4.63 12.72
CA VAL A 44 -14.85 5.07 12.02
C VAL A 44 -15.96 5.33 13.05
N LYS A 45 -16.72 6.39 12.87
CA LYS A 45 -17.82 6.80 13.78
C LYS A 45 -18.63 5.58 14.22
N LYS A 46 -18.65 5.37 15.54
CA LYS A 46 -19.40 4.36 16.26
C LYS A 46 -20.86 4.30 15.79
N ALA A 47 -21.20 3.36 14.90
CA ALA A 47 -22.57 2.87 14.81
C ALA A 47 -22.77 1.93 16.02
N SER A 48 -23.13 2.50 17.14
CA SER A 48 -23.40 1.78 18.38
C SER A 48 -24.50 0.76 18.14
N GLY A 49 -24.15 -0.56 18.17
CA GLY A 49 -25.14 -1.63 18.27
C GLY A 49 -25.65 -2.20 16.94
N SER A 50 -24.98 -1.99 15.81
CA SER A 50 -25.43 -2.56 14.52
C SER A 50 -25.19 -4.08 14.49
N LYS A 51 -26.26 -4.81 14.36
CA LYS A 51 -26.25 -6.27 14.19
C LYS A 51 -25.85 -6.62 12.74
N MET A 52 -25.01 -7.64 12.58
CA MET A 52 -24.69 -8.21 11.28
C MET A 52 -25.88 -8.98 10.72
N VAL A 53 -26.24 -8.74 9.49
CA VAL A 53 -27.39 -9.33 8.79
C VAL A 53 -26.87 -10.22 7.67
N LEU A 54 -27.44 -11.42 7.54
CA LEU A 54 -27.06 -12.37 6.50
C LEU A 54 -27.38 -11.80 5.10
N LYS A 55 -26.38 -11.76 4.23
CA LYS A 55 -26.49 -11.39 2.80
C LYS A 55 -26.42 -12.60 1.89
N LYS A 56 -25.58 -13.59 2.22
CA LYS A 56 -25.43 -14.83 1.46
C LYS A 56 -25.27 -16.00 2.43
N ALA A 57 -26.14 -16.98 2.32
CA ALA A 57 -26.05 -18.22 3.08
C ALA A 57 -25.05 -19.18 2.41
N ALA A 58 -24.37 -19.98 3.24
CA ALA A 58 -23.58 -21.09 2.75
C ALA A 58 -24.47 -22.22 2.29
N SER A 59 -24.05 -22.93 1.23
CA SER A 59 -24.68 -24.15 0.78
C SER A 59 -23.66 -25.27 0.58
N ALA A 60 -24.06 -26.51 0.74
CA ALA A 60 -23.14 -27.64 0.57
C ALA A 60 -22.65 -27.78 -0.87
N GLU A 61 -23.42 -27.31 -1.83
CA GLU A 61 -23.19 -27.49 -3.27
C GLU A 61 -22.56 -26.27 -3.91
N GLU A 62 -22.94 -25.02 -3.47
CA GLU A 62 -22.57 -23.78 -4.15
C GLU A 62 -21.38 -23.06 -3.50
N ASN A 63 -21.41 -22.83 -2.18
CA ASN A 63 -20.36 -22.05 -1.51
C ASN A 63 -20.10 -22.46 -0.06
N GLN A 64 -18.83 -22.40 0.33
CA GLN A 64 -18.36 -22.79 1.65
C GLN A 64 -18.18 -21.61 2.61
N TYR A 65 -18.97 -20.55 2.46
CA TYR A 65 -18.90 -19.36 3.32
C TYR A 65 -20.27 -18.68 3.44
N TYR A 66 -20.44 -17.94 4.54
CA TYR A 66 -21.53 -17.01 4.79
C TYR A 66 -21.05 -15.59 4.59
N VAL A 67 -21.89 -14.69 4.09
CA VAL A 67 -21.60 -13.26 4.05
C VAL A 67 -22.61 -12.52 4.91
N TYR A 68 -22.11 -11.72 5.85
CA TYR A 68 -22.90 -10.84 6.68
C TYR A 68 -22.53 -9.38 6.39
N GLU A 69 -23.54 -8.52 6.39
CA GLU A 69 -23.37 -7.08 6.21
C GLU A 69 -23.94 -6.35 7.43
N ASN A 70 -23.35 -5.22 7.77
CA ASN A 70 -23.89 -4.40 8.84
C ASN A 70 -25.29 -3.90 8.46
N ALA A 71 -26.24 -3.91 9.39
CA ALA A 71 -27.61 -3.43 9.17
C ALA A 71 -27.68 -1.94 8.73
N SER A 72 -26.63 -1.15 8.98
CA SER A 72 -26.48 0.21 8.45
C SER A 72 -26.11 0.26 6.96
N GLY A 73 -25.77 -0.87 6.34
CA GLY A 73 -25.30 -0.95 4.96
C GLY A 73 -23.82 -0.57 4.79
N GLU A 74 -23.07 -0.40 5.88
CA GLU A 74 -21.65 -0.13 5.83
C GLU A 74 -20.83 -1.19 6.58
N GLY A 75 -19.95 -1.84 5.85
CA GLY A 75 -19.09 -2.92 6.35
C GLY A 75 -19.73 -4.29 6.23
N TRP A 76 -18.90 -5.26 5.93
CA TRP A 76 -19.29 -6.65 5.73
C TRP A 76 -18.20 -7.61 6.19
N VAL A 77 -18.57 -8.87 6.43
CA VAL A 77 -17.65 -9.95 6.79
C VAL A 77 -18.07 -11.27 6.17
N MET A 78 -17.09 -12.04 5.75
CA MET A 78 -17.23 -13.39 5.21
C MET A 78 -16.71 -14.40 6.23
N VAL A 79 -17.59 -15.32 6.64
CA VAL A 79 -17.30 -16.36 7.63
C VAL A 79 -17.32 -17.71 6.93
N ALA A 80 -16.30 -18.54 7.17
CA ALA A 80 -16.23 -19.89 6.62
C ALA A 80 -17.42 -20.76 7.10
N ALA A 81 -17.90 -21.65 6.23
CA ALA A 81 -18.97 -22.59 6.54
C ALA A 81 -18.47 -23.96 6.99
N ASN A 82 -17.15 -24.09 7.17
CA ASN A 82 -16.50 -25.29 7.68
C ASN A 82 -15.33 -24.86 8.56
N ASP A 83 -15.22 -25.45 9.75
CA ASP A 83 -14.23 -25.06 10.75
C ASP A 83 -12.80 -25.57 10.48
N ILE A 84 -12.60 -26.26 9.36
CA ILE A 84 -11.27 -26.57 8.81
C ILE A 84 -10.57 -25.31 8.30
N ALA A 85 -11.33 -24.27 7.91
CA ALA A 85 -10.83 -23.02 7.37
C ALA A 85 -10.75 -21.94 8.46
N HIS A 86 -9.95 -20.89 8.20
CA HIS A 86 -9.97 -19.69 9.02
C HIS A 86 -11.40 -19.15 9.18
N PRO A 87 -11.83 -18.77 10.39
CA PRO A 87 -13.20 -18.31 10.62
C PRO A 87 -13.55 -17.08 9.81
N ILE A 88 -12.62 -16.15 9.64
CA ILE A 88 -12.80 -14.93 8.84
C ILE A 88 -11.97 -15.03 7.56
N LEU A 89 -12.65 -15.26 6.44
CA LEU A 89 -12.01 -15.35 5.13
C LEU A 89 -11.77 -13.97 4.52
N ALA A 90 -12.70 -13.04 4.75
CA ALA A 90 -12.59 -11.67 4.26
C ALA A 90 -13.47 -10.71 5.05
N TYR A 91 -13.15 -9.41 5.03
CA TYR A 91 -13.99 -8.37 5.59
C TYR A 91 -13.69 -6.99 4.99
N SER A 92 -14.62 -6.07 5.14
CA SER A 92 -14.37 -4.65 4.94
C SER A 92 -15.04 -3.87 6.06
N PRO A 93 -14.36 -2.88 6.67
CA PRO A 93 -14.98 -2.02 7.67
C PRO A 93 -15.94 -0.99 7.06
N THR A 94 -15.89 -0.81 5.75
CA THR A 94 -16.69 0.15 4.97
C THR A 94 -17.24 -0.51 3.70
N GLY A 95 -18.16 0.17 3.00
CA GLY A 95 -18.72 -0.32 1.75
C GLY A 95 -19.65 -1.51 1.92
N GLN A 96 -20.02 -2.13 0.81
CA GLN A 96 -21.02 -3.21 0.74
C GLN A 96 -20.46 -4.41 -0.02
N PHE A 97 -20.93 -5.60 0.33
CA PHE A 97 -20.64 -6.82 -0.40
C PHE A 97 -21.76 -7.12 -1.41
N ARG A 98 -21.40 -7.18 -2.67
CA ARG A 98 -22.34 -7.50 -3.74
C ARG A 98 -22.43 -9.00 -3.93
N THR A 99 -23.66 -9.56 -3.84
CA THR A 99 -23.92 -11.00 -4.03
C THR A 99 -24.39 -11.36 -5.43
N ASP A 100 -24.93 -10.38 -6.15
CA ASP A 100 -25.37 -10.47 -7.54
C ASP A 100 -24.37 -9.77 -8.48
N ASN A 101 -24.33 -10.19 -9.73
CA ASN A 101 -23.47 -9.62 -10.76
C ASN A 101 -22.03 -9.37 -10.29
N GLN A 102 -21.51 -10.29 -9.48
CA GLN A 102 -20.13 -10.16 -8.97
C GLN A 102 -19.11 -10.13 -10.11
N PRO A 103 -18.03 -9.34 -9.95
CA PRO A 103 -16.89 -9.34 -10.86
C PRO A 103 -16.34 -10.74 -11.05
N LYS A 104 -15.85 -11.04 -12.24
CA LYS A 104 -15.26 -12.36 -12.52
C LYS A 104 -14.05 -12.65 -11.64
N ASN A 105 -13.16 -11.67 -11.45
CA ASN A 105 -11.99 -11.79 -10.58
C ASN A 105 -12.39 -12.14 -9.13
N LEU A 106 -13.41 -11.48 -8.59
CA LEU A 106 -13.94 -11.84 -7.27
C LEU A 106 -14.54 -13.26 -7.26
N LYS A 107 -15.30 -13.64 -8.29
CA LYS A 107 -15.85 -15.01 -8.38
C LYS A 107 -14.76 -16.06 -8.41
N VAL A 108 -13.69 -15.81 -9.16
CA VAL A 108 -12.51 -16.70 -9.23
C VAL A 108 -11.86 -16.82 -7.86
N TRP A 109 -11.62 -15.69 -7.18
CA TRP A 109 -11.05 -15.67 -5.83
C TRP A 109 -11.91 -16.47 -4.83
N LEU A 110 -13.21 -16.19 -4.78
CA LEU A 110 -14.15 -16.87 -3.90
C LEU A 110 -14.31 -18.36 -4.25
N GLY A 111 -14.32 -18.70 -5.52
CA GLY A 111 -14.29 -20.09 -6.00
C GLY A 111 -13.03 -20.83 -5.56
N GLY A 112 -11.91 -20.12 -5.39
CA GLY A 112 -10.70 -20.65 -4.78
C GLY A 112 -10.92 -21.09 -3.33
N TYR A 113 -11.54 -20.26 -2.50
CA TYR A 113 -11.90 -20.65 -1.14
C TYR A 113 -12.82 -21.90 -1.12
N ASP A 114 -13.82 -21.92 -2.00
CA ASP A 114 -14.73 -23.06 -2.10
C ASP A 114 -13.99 -24.35 -2.46
N ARG A 115 -13.09 -24.31 -3.43
CA ARG A 115 -12.28 -25.48 -3.82
C ARG A 115 -11.37 -25.95 -2.72
N GLN A 116 -10.65 -25.04 -2.05
CA GLN A 116 -9.77 -25.39 -0.93
C GLN A 116 -10.54 -26.10 0.18
N ILE A 117 -11.65 -25.50 0.66
CA ILE A 117 -12.43 -26.02 1.77
C ILE A 117 -13.09 -27.35 1.40
N LYS A 118 -13.71 -27.45 0.21
CA LYS A 118 -14.35 -28.71 -0.25
C LYS A 118 -13.37 -29.86 -0.37
N ARG A 119 -12.19 -29.58 -0.96
CA ARG A 119 -11.16 -30.60 -1.14
C ARG A 119 -10.60 -31.05 0.20
N ALA A 120 -10.22 -30.11 1.07
CA ALA A 120 -9.67 -30.45 2.39
C ALA A 120 -10.67 -31.24 3.23
N ALA A 121 -11.97 -30.88 3.20
CA ALA A 121 -13.02 -31.63 3.88
C ALA A 121 -13.21 -33.03 3.27
N ALA A 122 -13.13 -33.19 1.95
CA ALA A 122 -13.21 -34.48 1.28
C ALA A 122 -12.02 -35.38 1.56
N ASP A 123 -10.83 -34.80 1.69
CA ASP A 123 -9.59 -35.53 2.03
C ASP A 123 -9.46 -35.84 3.54
N GLY A 124 -10.44 -35.38 4.34
CA GLY A 124 -10.44 -35.59 5.80
C GLY A 124 -9.32 -34.85 6.54
N VAL A 125 -8.88 -33.71 6.03
CA VAL A 125 -7.86 -32.87 6.67
C VAL A 125 -8.43 -32.30 7.97
N GLU A 126 -7.65 -32.26 9.02
CA GLU A 126 -8.00 -31.65 10.31
C GLU A 126 -7.56 -30.17 10.30
N ALA A 127 -8.35 -29.31 10.96
CA ALA A 127 -7.97 -27.91 11.15
C ALA A 127 -6.67 -27.82 11.98
N SER A 128 -5.77 -26.90 11.60
CA SER A 128 -4.56 -26.62 12.40
C SER A 128 -4.94 -26.09 13.80
N GLU A 129 -4.04 -26.23 14.77
CA GLU A 129 -4.28 -25.70 16.12
C GLU A 129 -4.58 -24.20 16.12
N SER A 130 -3.94 -23.46 15.22
CA SER A 130 -4.16 -22.01 15.07
C SER A 130 -5.60 -21.72 14.63
N ILE A 131 -6.10 -22.41 13.63
CA ILE A 131 -7.50 -22.28 13.16
C ILE A 131 -8.49 -22.66 14.24
N GLN A 132 -8.25 -23.76 14.96
CA GLN A 132 -9.11 -24.18 16.08
C GLN A 132 -9.16 -23.13 17.19
N GLN A 133 -8.02 -22.50 17.50
CA GLN A 133 -7.94 -21.43 18.50
C GLN A 133 -8.66 -20.16 18.04
N GLU A 134 -8.56 -19.79 16.76
CA GLU A 134 -9.30 -18.65 16.18
C GLU A 134 -10.81 -18.86 16.32
N TRP A 135 -11.34 -20.02 15.92
CA TRP A 135 -12.74 -20.39 16.09
C TRP A 135 -13.18 -20.34 17.56
N ALA A 136 -12.42 -20.97 18.44
CA ALA A 136 -12.75 -21.00 19.87
C ALA A 136 -12.75 -19.59 20.48
N SER A 137 -11.84 -18.74 20.06
CA SER A 137 -11.75 -17.35 20.50
C SER A 137 -12.96 -16.53 20.04
N LEU A 138 -13.29 -16.56 18.74
CA LEU A 138 -14.39 -15.79 18.15
C LEU A 138 -15.78 -16.30 18.61
N ARG A 139 -15.93 -17.61 18.88
CA ARG A 139 -17.16 -18.18 19.45
C ARG A 139 -17.41 -17.71 20.89
N LYS A 140 -16.35 -17.51 21.66
CA LYS A 140 -16.43 -17.25 23.10
C LYS A 140 -16.78 -15.81 23.47
N SER A 141 -16.21 -14.83 22.82
CA SER A 141 -16.45 -13.41 23.11
C SER A 141 -15.97 -12.50 21.98
N PRO A 142 -16.42 -11.25 21.91
CA PRO A 142 -15.80 -10.25 21.05
C PRO A 142 -14.31 -10.17 21.35
N VAL A 143 -13.48 -10.52 20.38
CA VAL A 143 -12.03 -10.52 20.55
C VAL A 143 -11.55 -9.07 20.59
N VAL A 144 -10.83 -8.70 21.64
CA VAL A 144 -10.21 -7.36 21.78
C VAL A 144 -9.04 -7.19 20.79
N LYS A 145 -8.64 -8.24 20.08
CA LYS A 145 -7.64 -8.19 19.02
C LYS A 145 -8.28 -7.57 17.78
N THR A 146 -8.16 -6.26 17.68
CA THR A 146 -8.64 -5.50 16.53
C THR A 146 -7.75 -5.79 15.33
N ALA A 147 -8.31 -6.33 14.27
CA ALA A 147 -7.67 -6.31 12.96
C ALA A 147 -7.50 -4.83 12.55
N THR A 148 -6.28 -4.33 12.68
CA THR A 148 -5.94 -2.93 12.40
C THR A 148 -5.10 -2.87 11.15
N PRO A 149 -5.42 -1.99 10.19
CA PRO A 149 -4.55 -1.81 9.04
C PRO A 149 -3.12 -1.44 9.47
N VAL A 150 -2.15 -2.24 9.07
CA VAL A 150 -0.71 -1.94 9.18
C VAL A 150 -0.32 -1.02 8.03
N VAL A 151 -0.77 -1.37 6.83
CA VAL A 151 -0.74 -0.49 5.66
C VAL A 151 -2.17 -0.28 5.18
N SER A 152 -2.66 0.94 5.33
CA SER A 152 -3.98 1.32 4.80
C SER A 152 -3.96 1.28 3.28
N PRO A 153 -5.13 1.07 2.63
CA PRO A 153 -5.23 1.02 1.18
C PRO A 153 -4.55 2.21 0.49
N LEU A 154 -3.57 1.92 -0.37
CA LEU A 154 -2.78 2.91 -1.10
C LEU A 154 -3.56 3.50 -2.27
N ILE A 155 -4.30 2.65 -3.01
CA ILE A 155 -5.14 3.04 -4.15
C ILE A 155 -6.35 3.83 -3.65
N LYS A 156 -6.66 4.92 -4.34
CA LYS A 156 -7.82 5.77 -4.06
C LYS A 156 -8.88 5.70 -5.16
N THR A 157 -8.57 5.06 -6.26
CA THR A 157 -9.44 4.94 -7.41
C THR A 157 -10.47 3.83 -7.19
N GLY A 158 -11.75 4.15 -7.47
CA GLY A 158 -12.81 3.17 -7.63
C GLY A 158 -13.15 3.06 -9.11
N TRP A 159 -12.19 2.58 -9.91
CA TRP A 159 -12.37 2.46 -11.36
C TRP A 159 -13.04 1.14 -11.73
N ASP A 160 -13.58 1.11 -12.95
CA ASP A 160 -14.38 0.01 -13.48
C ASP A 160 -13.89 -0.38 -14.88
N GLN A 161 -14.53 -1.37 -15.49
CA GLN A 161 -14.21 -1.87 -16.81
C GLN A 161 -15.20 -1.44 -17.88
N ASP A 162 -16.31 -0.78 -17.52
CA ASP A 162 -17.34 -0.27 -18.40
C ASP A 162 -17.25 1.25 -18.65
N ALA A 163 -18.34 1.94 -18.90
CA ALA A 163 -18.34 3.39 -19.14
C ALA A 163 -17.96 4.18 -17.87
N PRO A 164 -17.11 5.22 -17.99
CA PRO A 164 -16.49 5.76 -19.19
C PRO A 164 -15.14 5.12 -19.58
N PHE A 165 -14.66 4.15 -18.84
CA PHE A 165 -13.32 3.57 -18.94
C PHE A 165 -13.10 2.91 -20.31
N TRP A 166 -14.11 2.25 -20.86
CA TRP A 166 -14.06 1.55 -22.15
C TRP A 166 -14.30 2.44 -23.39
N ASN A 167 -14.48 3.77 -23.22
CA ASN A 167 -14.94 4.65 -24.31
C ASN A 167 -14.05 4.60 -25.56
N LEU A 168 -12.78 4.22 -25.45
CA LEU A 168 -11.86 4.05 -26.57
C LEU A 168 -11.61 2.59 -26.94
N CYS A 169 -12.14 1.63 -26.20
CA CYS A 169 -12.02 0.23 -26.54
C CYS A 169 -12.81 -0.10 -27.82
N PRO A 170 -12.44 -1.15 -28.56
CA PRO A 170 -13.16 -1.53 -29.77
C PRO A 170 -14.58 -2.03 -29.46
N SER A 171 -15.43 -2.07 -30.49
CA SER A 171 -16.74 -2.69 -30.41
C SER A 171 -16.72 -4.05 -31.12
N LYS A 172 -17.47 -5.01 -30.59
CA LYS A 172 -17.65 -6.35 -31.16
C LYS A 172 -19.16 -6.70 -31.20
N SER A 173 -19.66 -7.14 -32.34
CA SER A 173 -21.08 -7.45 -32.54
C SER A 173 -22.03 -6.32 -32.14
N GLY A 174 -21.63 -5.07 -32.36
CA GLY A 174 -22.43 -3.87 -32.05
C GLY A 174 -22.44 -3.46 -30.58
N SER A 175 -21.70 -4.12 -29.70
CA SER A 175 -21.54 -3.78 -28.27
C SER A 175 -20.10 -3.38 -27.97
N GLN A 176 -19.94 -2.49 -26.99
CA GLN A 176 -18.63 -2.03 -26.53
C GLN A 176 -17.91 -3.15 -25.78
N CYS A 177 -16.61 -3.38 -26.06
CA CYS A 177 -15.80 -4.30 -25.30
C CYS A 177 -15.37 -3.69 -23.96
N TYR A 178 -15.27 -4.51 -22.93
CA TYR A 178 -14.68 -4.08 -21.65
C TYR A 178 -13.21 -3.72 -21.78
N THR A 179 -12.71 -2.88 -20.87
CA THR A 179 -11.27 -2.57 -20.78
C THR A 179 -10.42 -3.82 -20.52
N GLY A 180 -10.97 -4.78 -19.77
CA GLY A 180 -10.26 -5.93 -19.21
C GLY A 180 -9.66 -5.65 -17.84
N CYS A 181 -9.72 -6.66 -16.96
CA CYS A 181 -9.26 -6.54 -15.57
C CYS A 181 -7.75 -6.23 -15.46
N VAL A 182 -6.92 -6.78 -16.36
CA VAL A 182 -5.48 -6.53 -16.42
C VAL A 182 -5.20 -5.04 -16.72
N ALA A 183 -5.88 -4.47 -17.73
CA ALA A 183 -5.73 -3.05 -18.07
C ALA A 183 -6.21 -2.15 -16.93
N THR A 184 -7.32 -2.53 -16.26
CA THR A 184 -7.86 -1.75 -15.14
C THR A 184 -6.92 -1.77 -13.93
N ALA A 185 -6.39 -2.93 -13.55
CA ALA A 185 -5.42 -3.06 -12.45
C ALA A 185 -4.13 -2.28 -12.76
N MET A 186 -3.60 -2.42 -13.99
CA MET A 186 -2.42 -1.69 -14.45
C MET A 186 -2.65 -0.18 -14.40
N ALA A 187 -3.79 0.31 -14.91
CA ALA A 187 -4.12 1.73 -14.93
C ALA A 187 -4.26 2.33 -13.52
N GLN A 188 -4.85 1.60 -12.57
CA GLN A 188 -4.96 2.04 -11.17
C GLN A 188 -3.59 2.16 -10.49
N VAL A 189 -2.69 1.19 -10.70
CA VAL A 189 -1.30 1.27 -10.20
C VAL A 189 -0.55 2.43 -10.86
N MET A 190 -0.72 2.63 -12.16
CA MET A 190 -0.11 3.75 -12.88
C MET A 190 -0.65 5.11 -12.38
N ASN A 191 -1.94 5.20 -12.08
CA ASN A 191 -2.54 6.41 -11.50
C ASN A 191 -2.02 6.70 -10.08
N TYR A 192 -1.76 5.68 -9.28
CA TYR A 192 -1.14 5.86 -7.96
C TYR A 192 0.22 6.56 -8.07
N TRP A 193 1.04 6.17 -9.05
CA TRP A 193 2.35 6.77 -9.30
C TRP A 193 2.29 8.06 -10.13
N GLN A 194 1.17 8.33 -10.81
CA GLN A 194 1.03 9.38 -11.84
C GLN A 194 2.18 9.32 -12.86
N TRP A 195 2.52 8.11 -13.29
CA TRP A 195 3.65 7.80 -14.17
C TRP A 195 3.23 6.88 -15.34
N PRO A 196 3.85 7.07 -16.54
CA PRO A 196 4.77 8.15 -16.95
C PRO A 196 4.01 9.42 -17.38
N VAL A 197 4.72 10.53 -17.57
CA VAL A 197 4.13 11.71 -18.23
C VAL A 197 3.83 11.41 -19.70
N LYS A 198 4.77 10.71 -20.37
CA LYS A 198 4.63 10.10 -21.70
C LYS A 198 5.25 8.72 -21.68
N GLY A 199 4.65 7.80 -22.41
CA GLY A 199 5.25 6.47 -22.61
C GLY A 199 6.38 6.47 -23.64
N THR A 200 6.72 5.29 -24.11
CA THR A 200 7.80 5.06 -25.10
C THR A 200 7.28 4.25 -26.26
N GLY A 201 7.58 4.68 -27.48
CA GLY A 201 7.23 3.95 -28.71
C GLY A 201 5.73 3.83 -28.96
N SER A 202 5.36 2.81 -29.70
CA SER A 202 3.97 2.50 -30.06
C SER A 202 3.78 0.99 -30.17
N HIS A 203 2.53 0.54 -30.10
CA HIS A 203 2.18 -0.86 -30.26
C HIS A 203 0.85 -1.02 -30.99
N THR A 204 0.76 -2.09 -31.78
CA THR A 204 -0.49 -2.58 -32.37
C THR A 204 -0.84 -3.88 -31.68
N ASP A 205 -2.02 -3.96 -31.12
CA ASP A 205 -2.51 -5.14 -30.42
C ASP A 205 -2.45 -6.40 -31.31
N LYS A 206 -1.87 -7.47 -30.78
CA LYS A 206 -1.64 -8.71 -31.54
C LYS A 206 -2.93 -9.41 -31.93
N TYR A 207 -3.95 -9.35 -31.09
CA TYR A 207 -5.23 -10.01 -31.30
C TYR A 207 -6.25 -9.13 -32.04
N ASN A 208 -6.04 -7.81 -32.06
CA ASN A 208 -6.89 -6.87 -32.78
C ASN A 208 -6.06 -5.77 -33.44
N THR A 209 -5.61 -6.00 -34.67
CA THR A 209 -4.73 -5.08 -35.40
C THR A 209 -5.35 -3.73 -35.74
N SER A 210 -6.66 -3.52 -35.46
CA SER A 210 -7.28 -2.19 -35.54
C SER A 210 -7.04 -1.36 -34.27
N CYS A 211 -6.55 -1.98 -33.19
CA CYS A 211 -6.21 -1.32 -31.94
C CYS A 211 -4.73 -0.95 -31.94
N PHE A 212 -4.46 0.34 -31.93
CA PHE A 212 -3.12 0.91 -31.96
C PHE A 212 -3.00 2.00 -30.89
N ALA A 213 -1.85 2.04 -30.20
CA ALA A 213 -1.52 3.07 -29.23
C ALA A 213 -0.12 3.64 -29.51
N ASP A 214 -0.02 4.97 -29.56
CA ASP A 214 1.23 5.70 -29.67
C ASP A 214 1.60 6.30 -28.32
N PHE A 215 2.27 5.53 -27.48
CA PHE A 215 2.63 5.89 -26.12
C PHE A 215 3.61 7.08 -26.10
N GLY A 216 4.57 7.10 -27.05
CA GLY A 216 5.63 8.12 -27.12
C GLY A 216 5.11 9.52 -27.48
N ASN A 217 3.99 9.60 -28.16
CA ASN A 217 3.37 10.86 -28.52
C ASN A 217 2.15 11.24 -27.65
N THR A 218 1.76 10.36 -26.71
CA THR A 218 0.63 10.63 -25.81
C THR A 218 1.12 11.16 -24.46
N THR A 219 0.61 12.33 -24.06
CA THR A 219 0.78 12.84 -22.69
C THR A 219 -0.40 12.40 -21.86
N TYR A 220 -0.14 11.67 -20.76
CA TYR A 220 -1.19 11.25 -19.83
C TYR A 220 -1.60 12.41 -18.93
N ASP A 221 -2.89 12.70 -18.92
CA ASP A 221 -3.46 13.83 -18.16
C ASP A 221 -3.87 13.39 -16.76
N TRP A 222 -2.87 13.13 -15.90
CA TRP A 222 -3.08 12.66 -14.53
C TRP A 222 -3.96 13.59 -13.70
N ALA A 223 -3.88 14.89 -13.93
CA ALA A 223 -4.68 15.88 -13.20
C ALA A 223 -6.20 15.76 -13.46
N ASN A 224 -6.59 15.23 -14.62
CA ASN A 224 -7.97 14.97 -14.98
C ASN A 224 -8.43 13.53 -14.72
N MET A 225 -7.58 12.67 -14.15
CA MET A 225 -8.00 11.31 -13.75
C MET A 225 -8.61 11.35 -12.36
N ALA A 226 -9.93 11.37 -12.30
CA ALA A 226 -10.66 11.38 -11.03
C ALA A 226 -10.60 10.02 -10.32
N ASN A 227 -10.62 10.02 -8.99
CA ASN A 227 -10.66 8.78 -8.22
C ASN A 227 -11.99 8.02 -8.41
N LEU A 228 -13.10 8.75 -8.52
CA LEU A 228 -14.44 8.19 -8.72
C LEU A 228 -15.13 8.89 -9.91
N TYR A 229 -15.92 8.13 -10.65
CA TYR A 229 -16.67 8.62 -11.81
C TYR A 229 -18.18 8.57 -11.54
N SER A 230 -18.86 9.63 -11.93
CA SER A 230 -20.31 9.81 -11.72
C SER A 230 -20.94 10.59 -12.87
N GLY A 231 -22.23 10.85 -12.79
CA GLY A 231 -22.95 11.68 -13.77
C GLY A 231 -22.41 13.11 -13.90
N THR A 232 -21.68 13.62 -12.91
CA THR A 232 -21.08 14.97 -12.92
C THR A 232 -19.67 15.01 -13.48
N THR A 233 -19.07 13.86 -13.82
CA THR A 233 -17.72 13.75 -14.35
C THR A 233 -17.61 14.43 -15.73
N THR A 234 -16.61 15.29 -15.89
CA THR A 234 -16.41 16.08 -17.12
C THR A 234 -15.96 15.24 -18.32
N ALA A 235 -16.14 15.73 -19.53
CA ALA A 235 -15.65 15.06 -20.73
C ALA A 235 -14.12 14.89 -20.71
N ALA A 236 -13.36 15.90 -20.22
CA ALA A 236 -11.91 15.81 -20.09
C ALA A 236 -11.49 14.66 -19.17
N GLN A 237 -12.14 14.52 -18.01
CA GLN A 237 -11.88 13.42 -17.07
C GLN A 237 -12.17 12.05 -17.68
N LYS A 238 -13.32 11.92 -18.39
CA LYS A 238 -13.69 10.68 -19.07
C LYS A 238 -12.68 10.31 -20.17
N THR A 239 -12.21 11.31 -20.93
CA THR A 239 -11.22 11.09 -21.99
C THR A 239 -9.87 10.71 -21.41
N ALA A 240 -9.42 11.38 -20.33
CA ALA A 240 -8.14 11.09 -19.69
C ALA A 240 -8.05 9.62 -19.22
N VAL A 241 -9.06 9.15 -18.49
CA VAL A 241 -9.07 7.77 -17.98
C VAL A 241 -9.26 6.75 -19.10
N ALA A 242 -10.13 7.01 -20.09
CA ALA A 242 -10.34 6.11 -21.22
C ALA A 242 -9.08 5.95 -22.07
N THR A 243 -8.30 7.05 -22.23
CA THR A 243 -7.01 6.99 -22.93
C THR A 243 -6.03 6.07 -22.20
N LEU A 244 -5.89 6.22 -20.88
CA LEU A 244 -5.01 5.35 -20.10
C LEU A 244 -5.45 3.89 -20.17
N MET A 245 -6.74 3.63 -19.94
CA MET A 245 -7.31 2.27 -19.99
C MET A 245 -7.09 1.58 -21.34
N TYR A 246 -7.37 2.28 -22.43
CA TYR A 246 -7.17 1.77 -23.77
C TYR A 246 -5.69 1.50 -24.05
N HIS A 247 -4.81 2.41 -23.66
CA HIS A 247 -3.37 2.23 -23.83
C HIS A 247 -2.84 1.05 -23.01
N CYS A 248 -3.30 0.88 -21.77
CA CYS A 248 -2.96 -0.30 -20.96
C CYS A 248 -3.41 -1.60 -21.66
N GLY A 249 -4.61 -1.62 -22.23
CA GLY A 249 -5.11 -2.78 -22.95
C GLY A 249 -4.30 -3.09 -24.19
N VAL A 250 -4.06 -2.10 -25.06
CA VAL A 250 -3.24 -2.31 -26.27
C VAL A 250 -1.82 -2.73 -25.89
N ALA A 251 -1.24 -2.16 -24.84
CA ALA A 251 0.12 -2.46 -24.39
C ALA A 251 0.32 -3.91 -23.94
N CYS A 252 -0.73 -4.58 -23.48
CA CYS A 252 -0.66 -5.98 -23.01
C CYS A 252 -1.40 -6.97 -23.94
N ASP A 253 -1.52 -6.65 -25.22
CA ASP A 253 -2.17 -7.50 -26.24
C ASP A 253 -3.56 -8.00 -25.77
N MET A 254 -4.45 -7.07 -25.48
CA MET A 254 -5.77 -7.35 -24.91
C MET A 254 -6.66 -8.12 -25.89
N GLN A 255 -7.11 -9.28 -25.52
CA GLN A 255 -8.15 -10.03 -26.23
C GLN A 255 -9.52 -9.38 -25.95
N TYR A 256 -9.77 -8.25 -26.63
CA TYR A 256 -10.98 -7.47 -26.42
C TYR A 256 -12.25 -8.26 -26.71
N ASN A 257 -13.19 -8.22 -25.74
CA ASN A 257 -14.47 -8.93 -25.88
C ASN A 257 -15.60 -8.24 -25.09
N ILE A 258 -16.84 -8.58 -25.45
CA ILE A 258 -18.06 -8.07 -24.81
C ILE A 258 -18.44 -8.93 -23.60
N ALA A 259 -19.28 -8.37 -22.71
CA ALA A 259 -19.73 -9.03 -21.47
C ALA A 259 -20.30 -10.42 -21.70
N SER A 260 -21.20 -10.56 -22.69
CA SER A 260 -21.89 -11.84 -23.00
C SER A 260 -20.96 -12.93 -23.53
N ALA A 261 -19.76 -12.56 -24.00
CA ALA A 261 -18.75 -13.49 -24.48
C ALA A 261 -17.53 -13.60 -23.53
N GLY A 262 -17.75 -13.32 -22.27
CA GLY A 262 -16.73 -13.54 -21.26
C GLY A 262 -15.93 -12.28 -20.84
N GLY A 263 -16.04 -11.17 -21.58
CA GLY A 263 -15.26 -9.95 -21.34
C GLY A 263 -13.84 -10.03 -21.91
N SER A 264 -13.10 -8.93 -21.81
CA SER A 264 -11.72 -8.80 -22.31
C SER A 264 -10.70 -9.41 -21.33
N GLY A 265 -9.64 -10.01 -21.85
CA GLY A 265 -8.59 -10.65 -21.06
C GLY A 265 -7.20 -10.43 -21.65
N ALA A 266 -6.18 -10.41 -20.80
CA ALA A 266 -4.76 -10.37 -21.17
C ALA A 266 -3.94 -11.12 -20.11
N TYR A 267 -2.68 -11.39 -20.43
CA TYR A 267 -1.76 -12.03 -19.49
C TYR A 267 -1.18 -11.00 -18.51
N THR A 268 -1.03 -11.40 -17.25
CA THR A 268 -0.50 -10.53 -16.20
C THR A 268 1.02 -10.60 -16.16
N ILE A 269 1.60 -11.79 -16.01
CA ILE A 269 3.05 -12.04 -15.91
C ILE A 269 3.61 -12.76 -17.14
N ASP A 270 4.92 -12.70 -17.34
CA ASP A 270 5.60 -13.26 -18.52
C ASP A 270 6.08 -14.73 -18.33
N TYR A 271 5.84 -15.33 -17.17
CA TYR A 271 6.28 -16.71 -16.86
C TYR A 271 7.73 -16.98 -17.32
N ASP A 272 8.67 -16.18 -16.83
CA ASP A 272 10.11 -16.24 -17.16
C ASP A 272 10.42 -16.10 -18.68
N GLY A 273 9.67 -15.24 -19.35
CA GLY A 273 9.88 -14.95 -20.79
C GLY A 273 9.05 -15.81 -21.74
N TYR A 274 8.14 -16.64 -21.21
CA TYR A 274 7.34 -17.54 -22.05
C TYR A 274 6.50 -16.76 -23.07
N TRP A 275 5.70 -15.77 -22.64
CA TRP A 275 4.89 -14.99 -23.57
C TRP A 275 5.72 -14.12 -24.51
N SER A 276 6.80 -13.53 -24.00
CA SER A 276 7.75 -12.76 -24.80
C SER A 276 8.38 -13.60 -25.92
N TYR A 277 8.67 -14.87 -25.67
CA TYR A 277 9.17 -15.79 -26.68
C TYR A 277 8.19 -15.95 -27.86
N TYR A 278 6.88 -15.96 -27.59
CA TYR A 278 5.84 -16.01 -28.62
C TYR A 278 5.47 -14.63 -29.18
N GLY A 279 6.15 -13.57 -28.75
CA GLY A 279 5.88 -12.18 -29.18
C GLY A 279 4.52 -11.71 -28.72
N ILE A 280 4.07 -12.15 -27.52
CA ILE A 280 2.86 -11.71 -26.86
C ILE A 280 3.26 -10.77 -25.71
N MET A 281 2.63 -9.61 -25.64
CA MET A 281 2.81 -8.69 -24.55
C MET A 281 1.92 -9.08 -23.38
N CYS A 282 2.44 -8.93 -22.16
CA CYS A 282 1.68 -9.02 -20.90
C CYS A 282 1.85 -7.73 -20.10
N ALA A 283 1.11 -7.58 -19.00
CA ALA A 283 1.21 -6.36 -18.20
C ALA A 283 2.64 -6.14 -17.64
N GLU A 284 3.32 -7.21 -17.22
CA GLU A 284 4.71 -7.11 -16.73
C GLU A 284 5.66 -6.53 -17.78
N THR A 285 5.62 -7.03 -18.99
CA THR A 285 6.47 -6.54 -20.10
C THR A 285 6.04 -5.16 -20.58
N ALA A 286 4.73 -4.88 -20.63
CA ALA A 286 4.18 -3.59 -21.01
C ALA A 286 4.61 -2.46 -20.08
N LEU A 287 4.56 -2.68 -18.76
CA LEU A 287 5.02 -1.71 -17.75
C LEU A 287 6.49 -1.31 -17.96
N LYS A 288 7.35 -2.27 -18.30
CA LYS A 288 8.77 -2.03 -18.57
C LYS A 288 8.99 -1.34 -19.91
N GLN A 289 8.41 -1.87 -20.97
CA GLN A 289 8.74 -1.50 -22.37
C GLN A 289 8.10 -0.18 -22.80
N PHE A 290 6.81 0.02 -22.50
CA PHE A 290 6.04 1.17 -22.99
C PHE A 290 5.88 2.26 -21.94
N PHE A 291 5.81 1.90 -20.66
CA PHE A 291 5.55 2.86 -19.59
C PHE A 291 6.78 3.20 -18.75
N GLY A 292 7.94 2.60 -19.09
CA GLY A 292 9.22 2.97 -18.51
C GLY A 292 9.32 2.74 -17.01
N TYR A 293 8.56 1.80 -16.45
CA TYR A 293 8.78 1.33 -15.09
C TYR A 293 10.12 0.59 -14.98
N ASN A 294 10.66 0.56 -13.79
CA ASN A 294 12.01 0.04 -13.57
C ASN A 294 12.11 -1.45 -13.91
N SER A 295 12.77 -1.78 -15.03
CA SER A 295 12.92 -3.15 -15.55
C SER A 295 13.67 -4.11 -14.61
N GLU A 296 14.47 -3.58 -13.68
CA GLU A 296 15.18 -4.41 -12.70
C GLU A 296 14.32 -4.80 -11.51
N THR A 297 13.34 -3.96 -11.12
CA THR A 297 12.47 -4.22 -9.97
C THR A 297 11.15 -4.84 -10.35
N VAL A 298 10.55 -4.47 -11.49
CA VAL A 298 9.28 -5.04 -11.94
C VAL A 298 9.49 -6.51 -12.27
N LYS A 299 8.87 -7.40 -11.49
CA LYS A 299 8.98 -8.86 -11.61
C LYS A 299 7.64 -9.53 -11.43
N GLY A 300 7.34 -10.45 -12.34
CA GLY A 300 6.22 -11.37 -12.22
C GLY A 300 6.60 -12.61 -11.41
N TYR A 301 5.73 -13.04 -10.53
CA TYR A 301 5.87 -14.30 -9.78
C TYR A 301 4.55 -15.07 -9.77
N CYS A 302 4.63 -16.39 -9.98
CA CYS A 302 3.56 -17.34 -9.78
C CYS A 302 3.78 -18.07 -8.46
N ARG A 303 2.76 -18.13 -7.60
CA ARG A 303 2.89 -18.70 -6.26
C ARG A 303 3.20 -20.19 -6.26
N ASP A 304 2.46 -20.94 -7.06
CA ASP A 304 2.63 -22.40 -7.14
C ASP A 304 3.88 -22.80 -7.93
N GLY A 305 4.50 -21.82 -8.58
CA GLY A 305 5.58 -22.04 -9.54
C GLY A 305 5.08 -22.74 -10.81
N GLU A 306 5.90 -22.70 -11.83
CA GLU A 306 5.68 -23.45 -13.05
C GLU A 306 6.99 -24.15 -13.43
N SER A 307 7.10 -25.39 -12.99
CA SER A 307 8.35 -26.15 -13.11
C SER A 307 8.75 -26.39 -14.57
N SER A 308 7.79 -26.47 -15.50
CA SER A 308 8.05 -26.59 -16.93
C SER A 308 8.65 -25.30 -17.51
N MET A 309 8.46 -24.15 -16.84
CA MET A 309 8.98 -22.82 -17.20
C MET A 309 10.13 -22.37 -16.28
N GLY A 310 10.63 -23.22 -15.39
CA GLY A 310 11.74 -22.89 -14.49
C GLY A 310 11.37 -22.06 -13.27
N MET A 311 10.08 -21.76 -13.05
CA MET A 311 9.63 -20.96 -11.93
C MET A 311 9.50 -21.79 -10.66
N ARG A 312 9.98 -21.24 -9.53
CA ARG A 312 9.89 -21.90 -8.21
C ARG A 312 8.52 -21.69 -7.56
N SER A 313 8.10 -22.63 -6.74
CA SER A 313 6.97 -22.45 -5.83
C SER A 313 7.36 -21.63 -4.61
N TRP A 314 6.38 -20.96 -4.01
CA TRP A 314 6.51 -20.12 -2.83
C TRP A 314 5.70 -20.72 -1.67
N THR A 315 6.30 -20.80 -0.49
CA THR A 315 5.53 -21.10 0.72
C THR A 315 4.60 -19.92 1.06
N LYS A 316 3.53 -20.19 1.83
CA LYS A 316 2.62 -19.13 2.32
C LYS A 316 3.39 -18.01 3.04
N ALA A 317 4.35 -18.39 3.90
CA ALA A 317 5.14 -17.43 4.67
C ALA A 317 6.03 -16.55 3.77
N GLU A 318 6.72 -17.13 2.78
CA GLU A 318 7.52 -16.35 1.82
C GLU A 318 6.64 -15.43 0.97
N TRP A 319 5.47 -15.92 0.54
CA TRP A 319 4.51 -15.13 -0.24
C TRP A 319 4.02 -13.91 0.54
N ILE A 320 3.54 -14.12 1.76
CA ILE A 320 3.12 -13.05 2.68
C ILE A 320 4.27 -12.07 2.94
N ALA A 321 5.48 -12.55 3.19
CA ALA A 321 6.64 -11.69 3.43
C ALA A 321 6.98 -10.82 2.22
N MET A 322 6.89 -11.36 1.00
CA MET A 322 7.08 -10.60 -0.25
C MET A 322 6.01 -9.52 -0.40
N LEU A 323 4.73 -9.85 -0.24
CA LEU A 323 3.63 -8.88 -0.35
C LEU A 323 3.80 -7.74 0.67
N LYS A 324 4.12 -8.08 1.92
CA LYS A 324 4.35 -7.06 2.98
C LYS A 324 5.55 -6.17 2.66
N THR A 325 6.63 -6.71 2.13
CA THR A 325 7.80 -5.93 1.70
C THR A 325 7.43 -4.87 0.67
N GLU A 326 6.57 -5.20 -0.29
CA GLU A 326 6.08 -4.24 -1.27
C GLU A 326 5.18 -3.17 -0.64
N LEU A 327 4.22 -3.60 0.16
CA LEU A 327 3.24 -2.70 0.76
C LEU A 327 3.87 -1.78 1.82
N ASP A 328 4.81 -2.26 2.61
CA ASP A 328 5.61 -1.45 3.55
C ASP A 328 6.40 -0.37 2.81
N ALA A 329 6.93 -0.70 1.63
CA ALA A 329 7.59 0.25 0.73
C ALA A 329 6.60 1.10 -0.09
N LYS A 330 5.30 1.06 0.22
CA LYS A 330 4.24 1.81 -0.45
C LYS A 330 4.15 1.55 -1.96
N ARG A 331 4.44 0.32 -2.37
CA ARG A 331 4.29 -0.13 -3.75
C ARG A 331 3.05 -1.01 -3.87
N PRO A 332 1.99 -0.54 -4.52
CA PRO A 332 0.82 -1.38 -4.83
C PRO A 332 1.23 -2.50 -5.81
N ILE A 333 0.63 -3.66 -5.62
CA ILE A 333 0.95 -4.89 -6.33
C ILE A 333 -0.16 -5.16 -7.33
N MET A 334 0.16 -5.44 -8.59
CA MET A 334 -0.81 -6.11 -9.47
C MET A 334 -0.88 -7.57 -9.05
N TYR A 335 -2.08 -8.00 -8.72
CA TYR A 335 -2.36 -9.34 -8.23
C TYR A 335 -3.31 -10.06 -9.18
N ALA A 336 -3.14 -11.34 -9.40
CA ALA A 336 -4.06 -12.14 -10.16
C ALA A 336 -4.34 -13.47 -9.44
N GLY A 337 -5.61 -13.90 -9.50
CA GLY A 337 -6.01 -15.25 -9.17
C GLY A 337 -6.35 -16.01 -10.44
N VAL A 338 -5.92 -17.26 -10.55
CA VAL A 338 -6.31 -18.15 -11.65
C VAL A 338 -7.30 -19.16 -11.10
N GLY A 339 -8.43 -19.30 -11.76
CA GLY A 339 -9.43 -20.30 -11.44
C GLY A 339 -9.83 -21.07 -12.68
N CYS A 340 -9.97 -22.37 -12.55
CA CYS A 340 -10.47 -23.24 -13.59
C CYS A 340 -11.84 -23.77 -13.18
N ASP A 341 -12.83 -23.76 -14.10
CA ASP A 341 -14.12 -24.37 -13.85
C ASP A 341 -14.00 -25.91 -13.78
N ASP A 342 -13.08 -26.49 -14.55
CA ASP A 342 -12.63 -27.88 -14.42
C ASP A 342 -11.11 -27.91 -14.26
N PRO A 343 -10.57 -28.40 -13.12
CA PRO A 343 -9.13 -28.47 -12.89
C PRO A 343 -8.38 -29.45 -13.83
N ASN A 344 -9.12 -30.23 -14.62
CA ASN A 344 -8.54 -31.13 -15.63
C ASN A 344 -8.66 -30.60 -17.06
N ASP A 345 -9.19 -29.41 -17.24
CA ASP A 345 -9.39 -28.77 -18.55
C ASP A 345 -8.82 -27.34 -18.53
N ASP A 346 -7.59 -27.19 -19.01
CA ASP A 346 -6.88 -25.93 -19.06
C ASP A 346 -7.59 -24.85 -19.91
N ASP A 347 -8.48 -25.26 -20.84
CA ASP A 347 -9.29 -24.34 -21.64
C ASP A 347 -10.38 -23.64 -20.83
N THR A 348 -10.68 -24.12 -19.61
CA THR A 348 -11.65 -23.51 -18.69
C THR A 348 -11.02 -22.62 -17.63
N CYS A 349 -9.71 -22.39 -17.68
CA CYS A 349 -8.97 -21.58 -16.72
C CYS A 349 -9.03 -20.10 -17.09
N TYR A 350 -9.43 -19.28 -16.12
CA TYR A 350 -9.54 -17.82 -16.29
C TYR A 350 -8.68 -17.13 -15.24
N GLY A 351 -7.70 -16.35 -15.69
CA GLY A 351 -6.95 -15.44 -14.84
C GLY A 351 -7.66 -14.09 -14.73
N HIS A 352 -7.72 -13.51 -13.53
CA HIS A 352 -8.28 -12.20 -13.31
C HIS A 352 -7.36 -11.35 -12.45
N SER A 353 -7.01 -10.16 -12.95
CA SER A 353 -6.15 -9.21 -12.27
C SER A 353 -6.93 -8.18 -11.46
N PHE A 354 -6.36 -7.75 -10.35
CA PHE A 354 -6.83 -6.73 -9.44
C PHE A 354 -5.62 -6.11 -8.71
N VAL A 355 -5.83 -5.20 -7.78
CA VAL A 355 -4.74 -4.56 -7.06
C VAL A 355 -4.74 -5.00 -5.59
N CYS A 356 -3.56 -5.41 -5.09
CA CYS A 356 -3.29 -5.58 -3.67
C CYS A 356 -2.54 -4.34 -3.17
N ASP A 357 -3.12 -3.62 -2.19
CA ASP A 357 -2.66 -2.28 -1.86
C ASP A 357 -2.65 -1.94 -0.37
N GLY A 358 -2.84 -2.93 0.49
CA GLY A 358 -2.77 -2.78 1.93
C GLY A 358 -2.80 -4.11 2.66
N TYR A 359 -2.54 -4.11 3.97
CA TYR A 359 -2.72 -5.30 4.82
C TYR A 359 -2.95 -4.92 6.27
N ASP A 360 -3.52 -5.84 7.03
CA ASP A 360 -3.80 -5.69 8.45
C ASP A 360 -2.86 -6.51 9.37
N THR A 361 -3.09 -6.40 10.67
CA THR A 361 -2.34 -7.13 11.70
C THR A 361 -2.48 -8.65 11.64
N ASP A 362 -3.52 -9.16 11.00
CA ASP A 362 -3.82 -10.58 10.88
C ASP A 362 -3.40 -11.15 9.53
N ASN A 363 -2.59 -10.40 8.75
CA ASN A 363 -2.08 -10.73 7.42
C ASN A 363 -3.21 -10.91 6.38
N LYS A 364 -4.34 -10.25 6.56
CA LYS A 364 -5.32 -10.12 5.48
C LYS A 364 -4.93 -8.94 4.60
N PHE A 365 -4.94 -9.15 3.30
CA PHE A 365 -4.51 -8.18 2.30
C PHE A 365 -5.71 -7.46 1.71
N HIS A 366 -5.60 -6.13 1.59
CA HIS A 366 -6.64 -5.33 0.96
C HIS A 366 -6.54 -5.46 -0.56
N PHE A 367 -7.67 -5.83 -1.17
CA PHE A 367 -7.83 -5.96 -2.61
C PHE A 367 -8.82 -4.92 -3.14
N ASN A 368 -8.42 -4.26 -4.23
CA ASN A 368 -9.26 -3.43 -5.07
C ASN A 368 -9.50 -4.18 -6.38
N PHE A 369 -10.74 -4.64 -6.58
CA PHE A 369 -11.10 -5.50 -7.70
C PHE A 369 -11.35 -4.75 -9.02
N GLY A 370 -11.34 -3.41 -9.02
CA GLY A 370 -11.58 -2.61 -10.21
C GLY A 370 -13.05 -2.65 -10.68
N TRP A 371 -14.00 -2.51 -9.72
CA TRP A 371 -15.45 -2.49 -9.95
C TRP A 371 -16.13 -1.47 -9.03
N THR A 372 -15.79 -0.20 -9.23
CA THR A 372 -16.39 0.93 -8.49
C THR A 372 -16.38 0.72 -6.96
N ASN A 373 -15.29 0.15 -6.42
CA ASN A 373 -15.11 -0.23 -5.00
C ASN A 373 -16.10 -1.30 -4.48
N TRP A 374 -16.83 -2.00 -5.35
CA TRP A 374 -17.69 -3.10 -4.91
C TRP A 374 -16.84 -4.29 -4.45
N CYS A 375 -17.15 -4.78 -3.26
CA CYS A 375 -16.47 -5.90 -2.62
C CYS A 375 -14.99 -5.66 -2.29
N ASP A 376 -14.46 -4.46 -2.44
CA ASP A 376 -13.11 -4.13 -1.98
C ASP A 376 -13.02 -4.34 -0.47
N GLY A 377 -11.92 -4.93 0.00
CA GLY A 377 -11.77 -5.28 1.41
C GLY A 377 -10.52 -6.10 1.69
N TYR A 378 -10.41 -6.57 2.92
CA TYR A 378 -9.31 -7.40 3.40
C TYR A 378 -9.65 -8.88 3.24
N TYR A 379 -8.81 -9.61 2.54
CA TYR A 379 -8.98 -11.02 2.19
C TYR A 379 -7.80 -11.84 2.69
N ASP A 380 -8.06 -13.06 3.17
CA ASP A 380 -7.00 -14.02 3.40
C ASP A 380 -6.45 -14.52 2.05
N VAL A 381 -5.15 -14.77 1.98
CA VAL A 381 -4.53 -15.32 0.75
C VAL A 381 -4.86 -16.80 0.57
N ASP A 382 -5.25 -17.48 1.65
CA ASP A 382 -5.70 -18.88 1.65
C ASP A 382 -6.82 -19.09 2.66
N ALA A 383 -7.77 -19.96 2.35
CA ALA A 383 -8.81 -20.36 3.32
C ALA A 383 -8.28 -21.25 4.45
N LEU A 384 -7.14 -21.91 4.21
CA LEU A 384 -6.55 -22.91 5.11
C LEU A 384 -5.12 -22.51 5.50
N ASP A 385 -4.67 -23.01 6.65
CA ASP A 385 -3.26 -22.94 7.02
C ASP A 385 -2.50 -24.13 6.43
N THR A 386 -1.86 -23.91 5.28
CA THR A 386 -1.18 -24.95 4.50
C THR A 386 0.20 -25.30 5.03
N THR A 387 0.70 -24.63 6.08
CA THR A 387 2.04 -24.85 6.64
C THR A 387 2.10 -26.03 7.61
N ASP A 388 0.96 -26.52 8.09
CA ASP A 388 0.87 -27.69 8.95
C ASP A 388 0.02 -28.77 8.25
N PRO A 389 0.63 -29.64 7.42
CA PRO A 389 -0.09 -30.79 6.89
C PRO A 389 -0.34 -31.71 8.07
N GLY A 390 -1.51 -31.64 8.68
CA GLY A 390 -1.99 -32.62 9.65
C GLY A 390 -1.70 -34.03 9.15
N SER A 391 -1.51 -34.98 10.06
CA SER A 391 -0.97 -36.33 9.88
C SER A 391 -1.61 -37.23 8.79
N GLY A 392 -2.35 -36.69 7.86
CA GLY A 392 -2.97 -37.36 6.72
C GLY A 392 -2.33 -36.95 5.40
N GLY A 393 -1.02 -37.22 5.26
CA GLY A 393 -0.20 -36.84 4.09
C GLY A 393 -0.79 -37.10 2.72
N GLY A 394 -1.42 -36.11 2.15
CA GLY A 394 -1.69 -35.97 0.74
C GLY A 394 -0.86 -34.79 0.19
N ASN A 395 -0.04 -35.04 -0.83
CA ASN A 395 0.69 -34.03 -1.61
C ASN A 395 -0.25 -33.13 -2.43
N GLY A 396 -1.37 -32.70 -1.87
CA GLY A 396 -2.33 -31.83 -2.54
C GLY A 396 -2.07 -30.39 -2.16
N SER A 397 -1.60 -29.56 -3.07
CA SER A 397 -1.62 -28.13 -2.91
C SER A 397 -3.10 -27.69 -2.81
N TYR A 398 -3.51 -27.19 -1.63
CA TYR A 398 -4.81 -26.54 -1.44
C TYR A 398 -4.74 -25.05 -1.77
N ASN A 399 -3.63 -24.60 -2.38
CA ASN A 399 -3.39 -23.20 -2.66
C ASN A 399 -4.26 -22.70 -3.81
N LEU A 400 -4.62 -21.43 -3.74
CA LEU A 400 -5.13 -20.69 -4.89
C LEU A 400 -3.96 -20.45 -5.85
N GLN A 401 -4.17 -20.70 -7.12
CA GLN A 401 -3.21 -20.30 -8.15
C GLN A 401 -3.18 -18.77 -8.18
N GLN A 402 -2.03 -18.18 -7.85
CA GLN A 402 -1.87 -16.75 -7.62
C GLN A 402 -0.64 -16.24 -8.35
N ASP A 403 -0.82 -15.15 -9.10
CA ASP A 403 0.25 -14.43 -9.76
C ASP A 403 0.35 -13.01 -9.22
N VAL A 404 1.55 -12.43 -9.20
CA VAL A 404 1.77 -11.04 -8.82
C VAL A 404 2.78 -10.38 -9.75
N ILE A 405 2.63 -9.06 -9.95
CA ILE A 405 3.72 -8.21 -10.39
C ILE A 405 4.09 -7.31 -9.22
N VAL A 406 5.32 -7.43 -8.77
CA VAL A 406 5.91 -6.63 -7.68
C VAL A 406 6.95 -5.65 -8.23
N GLY A 407 7.45 -4.76 -7.36
CA GLY A 407 8.48 -3.79 -7.71
C GLY A 407 8.01 -2.74 -8.72
N ILE A 408 6.69 -2.53 -8.85
CA ILE A 408 6.12 -1.55 -9.78
C ILE A 408 6.38 -0.16 -9.20
N MET A 409 7.41 0.49 -9.71
CA MET A 409 7.77 1.85 -9.33
C MET A 409 8.42 2.58 -10.51
N PRO A 410 8.26 3.91 -10.61
CA PRO A 410 8.99 4.71 -11.56
C PRO A 410 10.51 4.49 -11.42
N PRO A 411 11.30 4.63 -12.50
CA PRO A 411 12.74 4.50 -12.41
C PRO A 411 13.29 5.66 -11.57
N GLY A 412 13.69 5.38 -10.34
CA GLY A 412 14.46 6.30 -9.52
C GLY A 412 15.93 6.26 -9.94
N GLN A 413 16.66 7.33 -9.66
CA GLN A 413 18.12 7.33 -9.77
C GLN A 413 18.72 6.90 -8.43
N ASP A 414 19.87 6.23 -8.48
CA ASP A 414 20.66 5.97 -7.29
C ASP A 414 21.10 7.31 -6.68
N ARG A 415 20.98 7.42 -5.35
CA ARG A 415 21.31 8.64 -4.60
C ARG A 415 22.36 8.32 -3.55
N ASN A 416 23.38 9.16 -3.47
CA ASN A 416 24.35 9.04 -2.41
C ASN A 416 23.76 9.56 -1.10
N VAL A 417 23.92 8.78 -0.05
CA VAL A 417 23.43 9.14 1.28
C VAL A 417 24.60 9.21 2.25
N THR A 418 24.77 10.37 2.83
CA THR A 418 25.79 10.62 3.86
C THR A 418 25.15 10.60 5.23
N TRP A 419 25.65 9.76 6.12
CA TRP A 419 25.17 9.65 7.50
C TRP A 419 26.20 10.28 8.44
N MET A 420 25.79 11.30 9.16
CA MET A 420 26.62 12.07 10.08
C MET A 420 26.25 11.76 11.52
N ALA A 421 27.21 11.54 12.37
CA ALA A 421 26.98 11.36 13.81
C ALA A 421 27.93 12.26 14.60
N ASN A 422 27.39 13.06 15.51
CA ASN A 422 28.18 13.98 16.36
C ASN A 422 29.16 14.82 15.54
N GLY A 423 28.70 15.42 14.44
CA GLY A 423 29.52 16.29 13.59
C GLY A 423 30.56 15.60 12.69
N SER A 424 30.63 14.26 12.74
CA SER A 424 31.59 13.47 11.94
C SER A 424 30.87 12.52 11.00
N LEU A 425 31.55 12.15 9.91
CA LEU A 425 31.03 11.11 9.01
C LEU A 425 30.90 9.78 9.76
N PHE A 426 29.72 9.22 9.78
CA PHE A 426 29.43 7.90 10.34
C PHE A 426 29.61 6.81 9.28
N THR A 427 28.88 6.94 8.19
CA THR A 427 28.98 6.06 7.02
C THR A 427 28.39 6.74 5.78
N GLN A 428 28.61 6.15 4.62
CA GLN A 428 27.93 6.48 3.37
C GLN A 428 27.23 5.24 2.83
N THR A 429 26.06 5.42 2.25
CA THR A 429 25.29 4.38 1.60
C THR A 429 24.77 4.89 0.27
N VAL A 430 24.26 3.99 -0.57
CA VAL A 430 23.54 4.34 -1.78
C VAL A 430 22.08 3.97 -1.56
N ALA A 431 21.20 4.97 -1.69
CA ALA A 431 19.77 4.71 -1.81
C ALA A 431 19.51 4.30 -3.26
N SER A 432 19.48 3.00 -3.48
CA SER A 432 19.23 2.48 -4.83
C SER A 432 17.86 2.95 -5.31
N LYS A 433 17.84 3.57 -6.50
CA LYS A 433 16.62 4.14 -7.10
C LYS A 433 15.90 5.15 -6.20
N GLY A 434 16.66 5.84 -5.36
CA GLY A 434 16.12 6.82 -4.42
C GLY A 434 15.43 6.20 -3.20
N ILE A 435 15.46 4.89 -3.00
CA ILE A 435 14.87 4.24 -1.82
C ILE A 435 15.87 4.20 -0.68
N LEU A 436 15.53 4.85 0.43
CA LEU A 436 16.41 4.98 1.57
C LEU A 436 16.52 3.65 2.33
N THR A 437 17.75 3.23 2.57
CA THR A 437 18.09 2.16 3.52
C THR A 437 18.84 2.75 4.68
N LEU A 438 18.46 2.39 5.91
CA LEU A 438 19.17 2.86 7.10
C LEU A 438 20.48 2.10 7.27
N PRO A 439 21.50 2.72 7.92
CA PRO A 439 22.74 2.02 8.28
C PRO A 439 22.45 0.76 9.12
N THR A 440 23.19 -0.30 8.87
CA THR A 440 23.08 -1.58 9.62
C THR A 440 23.66 -1.51 11.03
N SER A 441 24.50 -0.50 11.31
CA SER A 441 25.02 -0.18 12.63
C SER A 441 24.44 1.14 13.15
N THR A 442 24.42 1.32 14.45
CA THR A 442 23.97 2.54 15.11
C THR A 442 25.13 3.29 15.76
N PRO A 443 25.09 4.62 15.82
CA PRO A 443 26.08 5.42 16.52
C PRO A 443 26.13 5.06 18.02
N SER A 444 27.31 5.12 18.62
CA SER A 444 27.50 4.95 20.07
C SER A 444 26.80 6.07 20.85
N ALA A 445 26.37 5.75 22.06
CA ALA A 445 25.81 6.75 22.97
C ALA A 445 26.83 7.86 23.25
N CYS A 446 26.32 9.06 23.52
CA CYS A 446 27.17 10.20 23.89
C CYS A 446 27.78 10.00 25.29
N SER A 447 28.96 10.60 25.52
CA SER A 447 29.63 10.59 26.81
C SER A 447 28.79 11.25 27.93
N ASN A 448 27.88 12.15 27.59
CA ASN A 448 26.91 12.75 28.52
C ASN A 448 25.67 11.90 28.80
N GLY A 449 25.62 10.63 28.33
CA GLY A 449 24.55 9.69 28.60
C GLY A 449 23.36 9.74 27.63
N LYS A 450 23.34 10.68 26.66
CA LYS A 450 22.31 10.65 25.60
C LYS A 450 22.48 9.43 24.70
N VAL A 451 21.38 8.77 24.39
CA VAL A 451 21.36 7.56 23.53
C VAL A 451 20.88 7.90 22.12
N PHE A 452 21.37 7.16 21.13
CA PHE A 452 20.88 7.29 19.75
C PHE A 452 19.39 6.90 19.69
N VAL A 453 18.59 7.73 19.01
CA VAL A 453 17.12 7.51 18.88
C VAL A 453 16.64 7.50 17.42
N GLY A 454 17.44 7.87 16.46
CA GLY A 454 17.07 7.85 15.05
C GLY A 454 17.87 8.82 14.20
N TRP A 455 17.51 8.91 12.92
CA TRP A 455 18.15 9.78 11.94
C TRP A 455 17.18 10.87 11.46
N THR A 456 17.68 12.09 11.24
CA THR A 456 16.89 13.22 10.73
C THR A 456 17.59 13.92 9.58
N ALA A 457 16.82 14.55 8.68
CA ALA A 457 17.37 15.42 7.64
C ALA A 457 17.82 16.79 8.18
N THR A 458 17.42 17.14 9.40
CA THR A 458 17.69 18.45 9.99
C THR A 458 19.07 18.45 10.67
N ALA A 459 20.01 19.17 10.09
CA ALA A 459 21.31 19.42 10.73
C ALA A 459 21.15 20.29 11.99
N ASN A 460 22.06 20.12 12.94
CA ASN A 460 22.11 20.93 14.18
C ASN A 460 20.76 21.02 14.90
N TYR A 461 19.98 19.91 14.91
CA TYR A 461 18.71 19.87 15.61
C TYR A 461 18.91 19.86 17.12
N GLU A 462 18.13 20.68 17.81
CA GLU A 462 18.07 20.71 19.28
C GLU A 462 16.66 21.03 19.76
N SER A 463 16.19 20.29 20.74
CA SER A 463 14.92 20.54 21.40
C SER A 463 14.85 19.79 22.73
N ALA A 464 14.46 20.49 23.78
CA ALA A 464 14.30 19.90 25.11
C ALA A 464 13.16 18.85 25.16
N THR A 465 12.12 19.01 24.35
CA THR A 465 10.88 18.21 24.49
C THR A 465 10.36 17.58 23.20
N THR A 466 10.75 18.11 22.05
CA THR A 466 10.16 17.70 20.76
C THR A 466 11.15 16.85 19.98
N ALA A 467 10.75 15.68 19.54
CA ALA A 467 11.54 14.87 18.60
C ALA A 467 11.51 15.48 17.19
N PRO A 468 12.64 15.42 16.43
CA PRO A 468 12.60 15.80 15.03
C PRO A 468 11.80 14.78 14.22
N THR A 469 11.47 15.12 12.98
CA THR A 469 10.99 14.13 12.02
C THR A 469 12.12 13.15 11.71
N PHE A 470 11.90 11.88 12.05
CA PHE A 470 12.84 10.82 11.74
C PHE A 470 12.61 10.28 10.33
N VAL A 471 13.72 9.98 9.63
CA VAL A 471 13.68 9.25 8.36
C VAL A 471 13.57 7.74 8.63
N LYS A 472 12.96 7.04 7.70
CA LYS A 472 12.68 5.60 7.80
C LYS A 472 13.28 4.85 6.61
N ALA A 473 13.53 3.57 6.80
CA ALA A 473 13.79 2.70 5.67
C ALA A 473 12.57 2.67 4.74
N GLY A 474 12.81 2.75 3.43
CA GLY A 474 11.76 2.82 2.42
C GLY A 474 11.31 4.25 2.06
N ASP A 475 11.74 5.29 2.78
CA ASP A 475 11.51 6.67 2.37
C ASP A 475 12.13 6.91 0.98
N VAL A 476 11.43 7.68 0.13
CA VAL A 476 11.92 8.03 -1.22
C VAL A 476 12.63 9.36 -1.17
N ILE A 477 13.84 9.41 -1.73
CA ILE A 477 14.65 10.63 -1.85
C ILE A 477 14.94 10.93 -3.33
N GLU A 478 14.78 12.18 -3.73
CA GLU A 478 14.90 12.62 -5.13
C GLU A 478 16.30 13.18 -5.45
N ALA A 479 17.12 13.40 -4.43
CA ALA A 479 18.50 13.94 -4.54
C ALA A 479 19.42 13.28 -3.53
N ASP A 480 20.74 13.43 -3.73
CA ASP A 480 21.72 13.07 -2.73
C ASP A 480 21.40 13.76 -1.39
N ALA A 481 21.49 13.03 -0.30
CA ALA A 481 21.00 13.48 1.00
C ALA A 481 22.05 13.28 2.11
N THR A 482 21.97 14.14 3.12
CA THR A 482 22.74 14.00 4.35
C THR A 482 21.79 13.89 5.53
N TYR A 483 21.96 12.86 6.34
CA TYR A 483 21.18 12.62 7.55
C TYR A 483 22.06 12.65 8.79
N TYR A 484 21.48 13.09 9.88
CA TYR A 484 22.18 13.35 11.13
C TYR A 484 21.60 12.45 12.23
N ALA A 485 22.49 11.77 12.96
CA ALA A 485 22.10 11.00 14.13
C ALA A 485 21.52 11.91 15.21
N VAL A 486 20.40 11.51 15.75
CA VAL A 486 19.75 12.20 16.88
C VAL A 486 19.99 11.42 18.14
N PHE A 487 20.45 12.12 19.16
CA PHE A 487 20.66 11.60 20.50
C PHE A 487 19.66 12.27 21.47
N ALA A 488 19.18 11.52 22.45
CA ALA A 488 18.26 12.05 23.43
C ALA A 488 18.53 11.47 24.81
N THR A 489 18.14 12.21 25.84
CA THR A 489 18.13 11.72 27.22
C THR A 489 16.99 10.73 27.37
N LYS A 490 17.35 9.49 27.72
CA LYS A 490 16.38 8.43 27.97
C LYS A 490 15.99 8.42 29.43
N THR A 491 14.74 8.63 29.75
CA THR A 491 14.17 8.47 31.09
C THR A 491 13.24 7.27 31.10
N THR A 492 13.50 6.34 32.02
CA THR A 492 12.64 5.20 32.27
C THR A 492 11.93 5.42 33.58
N SER A 493 10.63 5.61 33.56
CA SER A 493 9.79 5.71 34.77
C SER A 493 8.91 4.46 34.91
N GLY A 494 8.68 4.02 36.13
CA GLY A 494 7.71 2.97 36.39
C GLY A 494 6.32 3.44 35.95
N GLY A 495 5.75 2.76 34.94
CA GLY A 495 4.37 3.03 34.50
C GLY A 495 3.35 2.51 35.49
N THR A 496 2.17 3.09 35.50
CA THR A 496 1.02 2.60 36.28
C THR A 496 0.32 1.40 35.61
N GLY A 497 0.69 1.08 34.39
CA GLY A 497 0.21 -0.08 33.65
C GLY A 497 0.95 -1.37 34.05
N THR A 498 0.31 -2.50 33.82
CA THR A 498 0.93 -3.83 33.97
C THR A 498 0.98 -4.51 32.59
N GLU A 499 2.11 -5.13 32.31
CA GLU A 499 2.29 -6.04 31.18
C GLU A 499 2.40 -7.47 31.68
N THR A 500 2.02 -8.43 30.84
CA THR A 500 2.12 -9.86 31.17
C THR A 500 2.93 -10.61 30.11
N ILE A 501 3.75 -11.56 30.56
CA ILE A 501 4.44 -12.54 29.75
C ILE A 501 3.89 -13.89 30.14
N GLU A 502 3.25 -14.58 29.21
CA GLU A 502 2.48 -15.78 29.53
C GLU A 502 3.02 -17.01 28.78
N ALA A 503 2.87 -18.18 29.36
CA ALA A 503 3.09 -19.46 28.73
C ALA A 503 2.11 -20.48 29.25
N SER A 504 1.61 -21.33 28.36
CA SER A 504 0.93 -22.58 28.72
C SER A 504 1.60 -23.73 27.98
N TYR A 505 1.28 -24.95 28.37
CA TYR A 505 1.84 -26.14 27.71
C TYR A 505 1.57 -26.14 26.20
N SER A 506 0.42 -25.62 25.78
CA SER A 506 -0.02 -25.55 24.39
C SER A 506 0.38 -24.24 23.67
N SER A 507 0.85 -23.21 24.38
CA SER A 507 1.24 -21.92 23.79
C SER A 507 2.35 -21.28 24.62
N HIS A 508 3.58 -21.25 24.09
CA HIS A 508 4.76 -20.79 24.83
C HIS A 508 5.82 -20.14 23.91
N ASP A 509 5.38 -19.37 22.94
CA ASP A 509 6.27 -18.67 22.00
C ASP A 509 7.30 -17.80 22.72
N GLY A 510 8.56 -17.91 22.31
CA GLY A 510 9.68 -17.20 22.93
C GLY A 510 10.15 -17.79 24.28
N TRP A 511 9.47 -18.80 24.83
CA TRP A 511 9.92 -19.55 26.00
C TRP A 511 10.76 -20.74 25.57
N THR A 512 11.70 -21.13 26.42
CA THR A 512 12.50 -22.34 26.18
C THR A 512 12.25 -23.40 27.26
N THR A 513 12.12 -24.63 26.81
CA THR A 513 11.98 -25.80 27.72
C THR A 513 13.21 -26.72 27.57
N SER A 514 13.74 -27.20 28.67
CA SER A 514 14.85 -28.14 28.65
C SER A 514 14.54 -29.32 29.58
N GLY A 515 14.64 -30.53 29.05
CA GLY A 515 14.49 -31.78 29.82
C GLY A 515 13.12 -32.01 30.44
N THR A 516 12.10 -31.20 30.13
CA THR A 516 10.74 -31.38 30.66
C THR A 516 10.09 -32.66 30.17
N GLY A 517 9.19 -33.21 30.97
CA GLY A 517 8.28 -34.27 30.56
C GLY A 517 6.88 -33.77 30.37
N THR A 518 6.02 -34.52 29.72
CA THR A 518 4.60 -34.24 29.54
C THR A 518 3.77 -35.04 30.55
N GLY A 519 2.76 -34.41 31.12
CA GLY A 519 1.72 -35.05 31.90
C GLY A 519 0.35 -34.55 31.50
N GLY A 520 -0.68 -35.40 31.58
CA GLY A 520 -2.01 -35.07 31.07
C GLY A 520 -2.13 -35.27 29.55
N SER A 521 -3.25 -34.89 29.00
CA SER A 521 -3.51 -34.93 27.54
C SER A 521 -4.48 -33.81 27.15
N GLY A 522 -4.42 -33.37 25.90
CA GLY A 522 -5.26 -32.30 25.38
C GLY A 522 -5.14 -31.00 26.21
N SER A 523 -6.24 -30.30 26.45
CA SER A 523 -6.30 -29.03 27.19
C SER A 523 -5.88 -29.14 28.67
N SER A 524 -5.72 -30.37 29.20
CA SER A 524 -5.22 -30.61 30.55
C SER A 524 -3.74 -31.03 30.59
N ALA A 525 -3.02 -30.97 29.49
CA ALA A 525 -1.57 -31.23 29.46
C ALA A 525 -0.78 -30.18 30.25
N TYR A 526 0.36 -30.60 30.80
CA TYR A 526 1.25 -29.76 31.59
C TYR A 526 2.70 -30.26 31.50
N TRP A 527 3.64 -29.38 31.77
CA TRP A 527 5.05 -29.81 31.89
C TRP A 527 5.32 -30.52 33.20
N VAL A 528 6.19 -31.52 33.14
CA VAL A 528 6.74 -32.20 34.31
C VAL A 528 8.20 -31.82 34.48
N LEU A 529 8.54 -31.16 35.60
CA LEU A 529 9.88 -30.67 35.90
C LEU A 529 10.71 -31.82 36.56
N LYS A 530 11.33 -32.68 35.76
CA LYS A 530 12.24 -33.74 36.13
C LYS A 530 13.57 -33.18 36.64
N SER A 531 14.49 -34.07 37.09
CA SER A 531 15.85 -33.67 37.43
C SER A 531 16.54 -32.94 36.30
N GLY A 532 17.04 -31.76 36.58
CA GLY A 532 17.69 -30.87 35.61
C GLY A 532 16.76 -30.19 34.58
N ALA A 533 15.45 -30.44 34.66
CA ALA A 533 14.50 -29.80 33.74
C ALA A 533 14.22 -28.36 34.16
N SER A 534 14.01 -27.52 33.12
CA SER A 534 13.63 -26.10 33.31
C SER A 534 12.70 -25.60 32.23
N ILE A 535 11.95 -24.56 32.56
CA ILE A 535 11.21 -23.70 31.67
C ILE A 535 11.75 -22.29 31.89
N THR A 536 12.16 -21.62 30.79
CA THR A 536 12.82 -20.30 30.87
C THR A 536 12.01 -19.30 30.07
N SER A 537 11.68 -18.17 30.66
CA SER A 537 10.96 -17.09 30.03
C SER A 537 11.81 -16.39 28.95
N PRO A 538 11.20 -15.66 28.03
CA PRO A 538 11.90 -14.64 27.24
C PRO A 538 12.72 -13.72 28.15
N THR A 539 13.76 -13.09 27.57
CA THR A 539 14.59 -12.14 28.32
C THR A 539 13.78 -10.89 28.70
N ILE A 540 13.78 -10.56 29.97
CA ILE A 540 13.19 -9.35 30.54
C ILE A 540 14.28 -8.31 30.66
N SER A 541 14.15 -7.20 29.97
CA SER A 541 15.17 -6.12 29.91
C SER A 541 15.45 -5.45 31.27
N ASP A 542 14.45 -5.46 32.15
CA ASP A 542 14.55 -4.95 33.52
C ASP A 542 13.75 -5.84 34.47
N LEU A 543 14.46 -6.68 35.22
CA LEU A 543 13.88 -7.58 36.21
C LEU A 543 13.28 -6.86 37.41
N SER A 544 13.70 -5.61 37.70
CA SER A 544 13.09 -4.80 38.77
C SER A 544 11.62 -4.45 38.51
N SER A 545 11.20 -4.51 37.25
CA SER A 545 9.80 -4.30 36.83
C SER A 545 8.88 -5.46 37.18
N VAL A 546 9.41 -6.67 37.44
CA VAL A 546 8.58 -7.86 37.74
C VAL A 546 7.99 -7.72 39.15
N THR A 547 6.66 -7.77 39.21
CA THR A 547 5.91 -7.59 40.46
C THR A 547 5.24 -8.86 40.94
N LYS A 548 4.93 -9.80 40.03
CA LYS A 548 4.20 -11.00 40.35
C LYS A 548 4.49 -12.13 39.34
N VAL A 549 4.56 -13.36 39.85
CA VAL A 549 4.61 -14.58 39.07
C VAL A 549 3.47 -15.49 39.51
N GLU A 550 2.64 -15.89 38.57
CA GLU A 550 1.51 -16.76 38.76
C GLU A 550 1.71 -18.03 37.90
N PHE A 551 1.34 -19.17 38.40
CA PHE A 551 1.36 -20.42 37.63
C PHE A 551 0.51 -21.48 38.31
N GLN A 552 0.15 -22.49 37.54
CA GLN A 552 -0.52 -23.68 38.08
C GLN A 552 0.50 -24.72 38.42
N VAL A 553 0.33 -25.39 39.58
CA VAL A 553 1.19 -26.51 40.03
C VAL A 553 0.34 -27.66 40.56
N ARG A 554 0.82 -28.86 40.34
CA ARG A 554 0.24 -30.11 40.89
C ARG A 554 1.31 -31.02 41.46
N THR A 555 0.91 -31.92 42.41
CA THR A 555 1.78 -32.98 42.87
C THR A 555 1.89 -34.08 41.83
N TYR A 556 3.04 -34.79 41.83
CA TYR A 556 3.28 -35.93 40.98
C TYR A 556 3.99 -37.03 41.82
N GLY A 557 3.96 -38.32 41.37
CA GLY A 557 4.63 -39.40 42.06
C GLY A 557 4.14 -39.64 43.49
N GLY A 558 2.83 -39.76 43.74
CA GLY A 558 2.25 -40.02 45.05
C GLY A 558 2.35 -38.86 46.03
N GLY A 559 2.47 -37.60 45.54
CA GLY A 559 2.59 -36.42 46.37
C GLY A 559 4.02 -36.02 46.75
N THR A 560 5.02 -36.80 46.31
CA THR A 560 6.42 -36.58 46.66
C THR A 560 7.03 -35.37 45.95
N TYR A 561 6.72 -35.24 44.63
CA TYR A 561 7.22 -34.14 43.76
C TYR A 561 6.18 -33.04 43.69
N LYS A 562 6.36 -31.93 44.40
CA LYS A 562 5.32 -30.90 44.59
C LYS A 562 5.80 -29.45 44.48
N THR A 563 7.11 -29.17 44.54
CA THR A 563 7.64 -27.81 44.62
C THR A 563 8.28 -27.40 43.31
N VAL A 564 7.83 -26.23 42.81
CA VAL A 564 8.46 -25.50 41.71
C VAL A 564 9.24 -24.34 42.32
N ASN A 565 10.52 -24.23 41.95
CA ASN A 565 11.40 -23.13 42.30
C ASN A 565 11.47 -22.15 41.12
N VAL A 566 11.45 -20.86 41.38
CA VAL A 566 11.63 -19.80 40.40
C VAL A 566 12.88 -19.01 40.75
N THR A 567 13.81 -18.92 39.78
CA THR A 567 15.06 -18.18 39.92
C THR A 567 15.23 -17.24 38.69
N THR A 568 16.12 -16.28 38.80
CA THR A 568 16.58 -15.59 37.59
C THR A 568 17.60 -16.45 36.82
N SER A 569 17.85 -16.15 35.55
CA SER A 569 18.92 -16.78 34.79
C SER A 569 20.31 -16.53 35.37
N GLY A 570 20.50 -15.52 36.20
CA GLY A 570 21.69 -15.24 37.01
C GLY A 570 21.72 -15.97 38.34
N GLY A 571 20.75 -16.86 38.66
CA GLY A 571 20.70 -17.67 39.88
C GLY A 571 20.06 -16.98 41.10
N ALA A 572 19.61 -15.72 41.01
CA ALA A 572 18.93 -15.06 42.12
C ALA A 572 17.56 -15.74 42.40
N ASN A 573 17.27 -15.98 43.67
CA ASN A 573 16.01 -16.60 44.09
C ASN A 573 14.84 -15.62 43.92
N VAL A 574 13.80 -16.04 43.21
CA VAL A 574 12.52 -15.30 43.04
C VAL A 574 11.47 -15.84 44.02
N GLY A 575 11.48 -17.12 44.24
CA GLY A 575 10.55 -17.77 45.16
C GLY A 575 10.26 -19.20 44.77
N SER A 576 9.38 -19.84 45.54
CA SER A 576 8.92 -21.20 45.26
C SER A 576 7.45 -21.38 45.61
N ALA A 577 6.80 -22.34 44.98
CA ALA A 577 5.44 -22.72 45.33
C ALA A 577 5.25 -24.25 45.24
N SER A 578 4.47 -24.78 46.20
CA SER A 578 4.20 -26.20 46.29
C SER A 578 2.72 -26.51 46.09
N ALA A 579 2.46 -27.62 45.42
CA ALA A 579 1.12 -28.20 45.30
C ALA A 579 0.69 -28.92 46.55
N SER A 580 -0.59 -28.98 46.83
CA SER A 580 -1.21 -29.73 47.91
C SER A 580 -1.99 -30.96 47.42
N ASN A 581 -2.26 -31.06 46.13
CA ASN A 581 -3.08 -32.13 45.55
C ASN A 581 -2.60 -32.48 44.11
N THR A 582 -3.26 -33.49 43.56
CA THR A 582 -2.96 -34.03 42.23
C THR A 582 -3.66 -33.30 41.06
N THR A 583 -4.40 -32.20 41.32
CA THR A 583 -4.98 -31.32 40.32
C THR A 583 -4.15 -30.06 40.22
N LEU A 584 -4.12 -29.45 39.04
CA LEU A 584 -3.46 -28.15 38.82
C LEU A 584 -4.15 -27.08 39.68
N THR A 585 -3.38 -26.38 40.52
CA THR A 585 -3.87 -25.33 41.39
C THR A 585 -3.06 -24.05 41.17
N ASN A 586 -3.74 -22.91 41.13
CA ASN A 586 -3.10 -21.61 40.97
C ASN A 586 -2.20 -21.30 42.19
N LYS A 587 -1.02 -20.79 41.91
CA LYS A 587 -0.06 -20.25 42.87
C LYS A 587 0.42 -18.88 42.43
N THR A 588 0.72 -18.05 43.41
CA THR A 588 1.20 -16.67 43.19
C THR A 588 2.45 -16.45 44.03
N ILE A 589 3.47 -15.86 43.41
CA ILE A 589 4.67 -15.35 44.07
C ILE A 589 4.69 -13.85 43.83
N ASN A 590 4.60 -13.05 44.88
CA ASN A 590 4.85 -11.62 44.80
C ASN A 590 6.35 -11.40 44.77
N VAL A 591 6.81 -10.58 43.84
CA VAL A 591 8.23 -10.39 43.52
C VAL A 591 8.65 -8.96 43.87
N SER A 592 9.82 -8.84 44.52
CA SER A 592 10.45 -7.56 44.80
C SER A 592 11.97 -7.76 44.87
N GLY A 593 12.73 -6.67 44.68
CA GLY A 593 14.17 -6.65 44.90
C GLY A 593 15.03 -7.32 43.82
N LEU A 594 14.48 -7.66 42.69
CA LEU A 594 15.24 -8.08 41.50
C LEU A 594 15.86 -6.86 40.79
N SER A 595 16.95 -7.06 40.05
CA SER A 595 17.63 -6.01 39.30
C SER A 595 18.33 -6.57 38.06
N GLY A 596 18.66 -5.70 37.12
CA GLY A 596 19.34 -6.06 35.83
C GLY A 596 18.41 -6.70 34.82
N SER A 597 18.98 -7.23 33.76
CA SER A 597 18.24 -7.95 32.70
C SER A 597 18.47 -9.46 32.85
N GLY A 598 17.50 -10.26 32.39
CA GLY A 598 17.59 -11.71 32.45
C GLY A 598 16.24 -12.39 32.23
N SER A 599 16.20 -13.70 32.36
CA SER A 599 14.99 -14.52 32.27
C SER A 599 14.62 -15.09 33.61
N LEU A 600 13.37 -15.47 33.81
CA LEU A 600 12.93 -16.27 34.94
C LEU A 600 12.97 -17.76 34.57
N VAL A 601 13.53 -18.57 35.45
CA VAL A 601 13.74 -20.01 35.26
C VAL A 601 12.91 -20.77 36.29
N PHE A 602 12.01 -21.63 35.80
CA PHE A 602 11.17 -22.52 36.60
C PHE A 602 11.80 -23.90 36.60
N SER A 603 12.08 -24.41 37.77
CA SER A 603 12.76 -25.69 37.95
C SER A 603 12.24 -26.45 39.18
N SER A 604 12.77 -27.60 39.45
CA SER A 604 12.49 -28.36 40.67
C SER A 604 13.76 -28.91 41.26
N SER A 605 13.81 -29.08 42.58
CA SER A 605 14.89 -29.76 43.31
C SER A 605 14.82 -31.27 43.25
N THR A 606 13.96 -31.85 42.40
CA THR A 606 13.87 -33.29 42.26
C THR A 606 15.14 -33.91 41.69
N THR A 607 15.53 -35.06 42.18
CA THR A 607 16.60 -35.90 41.62
C THR A 607 16.08 -37.01 40.70
N SER A 608 14.77 -37.12 40.51
CA SER A 608 14.15 -38.16 39.68
C SER A 608 14.33 -37.81 38.18
N ALA A 609 14.85 -38.76 37.43
CA ALA A 609 15.03 -38.66 35.98
C ALA A 609 13.70 -38.77 35.18
N SER A 610 12.61 -39.22 35.80
CA SER A 610 11.31 -39.44 35.12
C SER A 610 10.16 -38.68 35.74
N ASN A 611 10.25 -38.21 36.97
CA ASN A 611 9.16 -37.59 37.73
C ASN A 611 9.56 -36.21 38.31
N GLY A 612 8.60 -35.33 38.44
CA GLY A 612 8.74 -33.99 39.02
C GLY A 612 7.39 -33.32 39.21
N PRO A 613 7.29 -32.12 39.84
CA PRO A 613 6.05 -31.38 39.93
C PRO A 613 5.52 -31.06 38.54
N GLY A 614 4.20 -31.08 38.36
CA GLY A 614 3.54 -30.61 37.15
C GLY A 614 3.33 -29.09 37.23
N ILE A 615 3.60 -28.40 36.14
CA ILE A 615 3.41 -26.94 36.02
C ILE A 615 2.72 -26.59 34.72
N ASN A 616 1.84 -25.59 34.74
CA ASN A 616 1.20 -25.01 33.54
C ASN A 616 0.76 -23.54 33.77
N ASN A 617 0.30 -22.88 32.73
CA ASN A 617 -0.29 -21.54 32.76
C ASN A 617 0.54 -20.52 33.56
N ILE A 618 1.79 -20.34 33.14
CA ILE A 618 2.72 -19.40 33.73
C ILE A 618 2.39 -17.99 33.24
N LYS A 619 2.33 -17.06 34.22
CA LYS A 619 2.09 -15.63 33.94
C LYS A 619 3.03 -14.80 34.81
N ILE A 620 3.88 -14.03 34.14
CA ILE A 620 4.76 -13.05 34.77
C ILE A 620 4.14 -11.68 34.57
N THR A 621 3.80 -11.01 35.65
CA THR A 621 3.28 -9.62 35.64
C THR A 621 4.43 -8.68 35.96
N ARG A 622 4.60 -7.66 35.16
CA ARG A 622 5.59 -6.59 35.37
C ARG A 622 4.93 -5.21 35.22
N SER A 623 5.50 -4.22 35.89
CA SER A 623 5.12 -2.82 35.64
C SER A 623 5.52 -2.45 34.23
N ALA A 624 4.62 -1.84 33.47
CA ALA A 624 4.95 -1.27 32.16
C ALA A 624 5.94 -0.12 32.39
N ALA A 625 7.18 -0.27 31.91
CA ALA A 625 8.14 0.82 31.95
C ALA A 625 7.78 1.83 30.85
N THR A 626 7.40 3.03 31.26
CA THR A 626 7.24 4.12 30.30
C THR A 626 8.61 4.69 29.96
N VAL A 627 9.05 4.48 28.72
CA VAL A 627 10.27 5.09 28.20
C VAL A 627 9.91 6.41 27.55
N THR A 628 10.48 7.50 28.06
CA THR A 628 10.36 8.83 27.45
C THR A 628 11.71 9.34 27.03
N TYR A 629 11.73 10.18 26.01
CA TYR A 629 12.91 10.84 25.52
C TYR A 629 12.74 12.35 25.61
N SER A 630 13.82 13.04 25.99
CA SER A 630 13.93 14.50 26.05
C SER A 630 15.32 14.95 25.61
N ASP A 631 15.54 16.24 25.53
CA ASP A 631 16.83 16.83 25.17
C ASP A 631 17.42 16.26 23.86
N TYR A 632 16.60 16.25 22.84
CA TYR A 632 17.00 15.78 21.52
C TYR A 632 18.08 16.67 20.93
N SER A 633 19.16 16.08 20.40
CA SER A 633 20.25 16.80 19.78
C SER A 633 20.94 15.95 18.71
N THR A 634 21.39 16.58 17.64
CA THR A 634 22.28 15.95 16.65
C THR A 634 23.75 16.04 17.05
N SER A 635 24.05 16.64 18.21
CA SER A 635 25.39 16.79 18.79
C SER A 635 25.46 16.24 20.22
N CYS A 636 26.61 15.68 20.57
CA CYS A 636 26.93 15.25 21.95
C CYS A 636 27.66 16.31 22.78
N GLY A 637 27.95 17.48 22.21
CA GLY A 637 28.72 18.54 22.84
C GLY A 637 27.93 19.74 23.36
N ALA A 638 28.58 20.72 23.99
CA ALA A 638 27.96 21.98 24.38
C ALA A 638 27.54 22.80 23.15
N VAL A 639 26.40 23.43 23.22
CA VAL A 639 25.82 24.21 22.12
C VAL A 639 26.49 25.56 22.03
N GLU A 640 27.08 25.86 20.88
CA GLU A 640 27.40 27.23 20.51
C GLU A 640 26.14 27.94 20.03
N PRO A 641 25.98 29.27 20.23
CA PRO A 641 24.76 29.96 19.82
C PRO A 641 24.51 29.88 18.33
N CYS A 642 23.23 29.75 17.99
CA CYS A 642 22.76 29.75 16.60
C CYS A 642 23.02 31.12 15.96
N VAL A 643 23.72 31.17 14.85
CA VAL A 643 23.92 32.41 14.10
C VAL A 643 23.48 32.19 12.66
N LEU A 644 22.58 33.02 12.17
CA LEU A 644 22.13 33.01 10.78
C LEU A 644 23.28 33.30 9.82
N THR A 645 23.75 32.34 9.06
CA THR A 645 24.90 32.42 8.15
C THR A 645 24.52 32.76 6.72
N GLY A 646 23.36 32.35 6.25
CA GLY A 646 22.91 32.56 4.88
C GLY A 646 21.49 32.08 4.62
N ILE A 647 21.06 32.26 3.37
CA ILE A 647 19.84 31.62 2.86
C ILE A 647 20.13 30.90 1.54
N THR A 648 19.49 29.80 1.31
CA THR A 648 19.45 29.07 0.03
C THR A 648 18.06 29.12 -0.56
N LEU A 649 17.98 29.10 -1.89
CA LEU A 649 16.72 29.17 -2.63
C LEU A 649 16.52 27.87 -3.42
N ASN A 650 15.40 27.21 -3.22
CA ASN A 650 14.90 26.25 -4.20
C ASN A 650 13.87 26.94 -5.07
N THR A 651 14.15 27.01 -6.36
CA THR A 651 13.34 27.69 -7.39
C THR A 651 12.79 26.72 -8.43
N ASP A 652 12.79 25.40 -8.18
CA ASP A 652 12.39 24.40 -9.16
C ASP A 652 10.91 24.55 -9.56
N ASN A 653 10.08 24.91 -8.58
CA ASN A 653 8.65 25.16 -8.78
C ASN A 653 8.28 26.62 -8.99
N VAL A 654 9.27 27.51 -9.18
CA VAL A 654 9.02 28.93 -9.42
C VAL A 654 8.89 29.17 -10.92
N LYS A 655 7.86 29.90 -11.33
CA LYS A 655 7.74 30.35 -12.69
C LYS A 655 8.91 31.30 -13.03
N LYS A 656 9.70 30.97 -14.03
CA LYS A 656 10.88 31.74 -14.46
C LYS A 656 10.74 32.41 -15.83
N ALA A 657 9.71 32.11 -16.59
CA ALA A 657 9.43 32.68 -17.89
C ALA A 657 8.14 33.53 -17.81
N PHE A 658 8.24 34.77 -18.18
CA PHE A 658 7.14 35.74 -18.18
C PHE A 658 7.13 36.51 -19.51
N THR A 659 6.04 37.19 -19.77
CA THR A 659 5.91 38.16 -20.87
C THR A 659 5.87 39.60 -20.33
N VAL A 660 6.27 40.56 -21.15
CA VAL A 660 6.16 41.99 -20.81
C VAL A 660 4.73 42.31 -20.40
N GLY A 661 4.58 43.02 -19.25
CA GLY A 661 3.29 43.39 -18.66
C GLY A 661 2.63 42.30 -17.81
N GLU A 662 3.16 41.09 -17.77
CA GLU A 662 2.65 40.03 -16.90
C GLU A 662 2.98 40.32 -15.42
N THR A 663 2.05 40.00 -14.54
CA THR A 663 2.25 40.21 -13.09
C THR A 663 3.29 39.21 -12.54
N PHE A 664 4.35 39.74 -11.96
CA PHE A 664 5.36 38.90 -11.31
C PHE A 664 4.78 38.21 -10.08
N ASN A 665 5.08 36.90 -9.92
CA ASN A 665 4.84 36.14 -8.69
C ASN A 665 6.00 35.17 -8.45
N TYR A 666 6.17 34.78 -7.21
CA TYR A 666 7.19 33.83 -6.79
C TYR A 666 6.59 32.61 -6.07
N THR A 667 5.37 32.26 -6.42
CA THR A 667 4.71 31.04 -5.92
C THR A 667 5.57 29.83 -6.21
N GLY A 668 5.76 28.96 -5.21
CA GLY A 668 6.64 27.81 -5.29
C GLY A 668 8.09 28.06 -4.85
N LEU A 669 8.46 29.31 -4.51
CA LEU A 669 9.79 29.61 -3.93
C LEU A 669 9.89 29.01 -2.53
N VAL A 670 10.93 28.19 -2.31
CA VAL A 670 11.28 27.69 -0.98
C VAL A 670 12.58 28.33 -0.55
N VAL A 671 12.58 28.97 0.62
CA VAL A 671 13.76 29.61 1.22
C VAL A 671 14.19 28.80 2.44
N THR A 672 15.44 28.42 2.49
CA THR A 672 16.02 27.73 3.65
C THR A 672 17.08 28.61 4.29
N ALA A 673 16.86 29.00 5.54
CA ALA A 673 17.83 29.72 6.36
C ALA A 673 18.88 28.73 6.89
N ALA A 674 20.15 29.08 6.70
CA ALA A 674 21.30 28.32 7.16
C ALA A 674 21.91 28.99 8.38
N TYR A 675 22.31 28.15 9.37
CA TYR A 675 22.91 28.63 10.63
C TYR A 675 24.27 27.95 10.87
N SER A 676 25.14 28.58 11.67
CA SER A 676 26.46 28.03 12.00
C SER A 676 26.39 26.84 12.96
N ASN A 677 25.41 26.81 13.91
CA ASN A 677 25.37 25.84 15.00
C ASN A 677 23.97 25.29 15.27
N CYS A 678 23.05 25.45 14.33
CA CYS A 678 21.68 24.97 14.43
C CYS A 678 21.25 24.32 13.10
N SER A 679 20.14 23.59 13.18
CA SER A 679 19.47 23.05 11.99
C SER A 679 19.00 24.17 11.06
N ASN A 680 19.21 23.98 9.76
CA ASN A 680 18.61 24.81 8.75
C ASN A 680 17.07 24.77 8.85
N LYS A 681 16.42 25.90 8.58
CA LYS A 681 14.96 26.02 8.67
C LYS A 681 14.38 26.48 7.34
N THR A 682 13.30 25.89 6.89
CA THR A 682 12.47 26.48 5.84
C THR A 682 11.76 27.67 6.42
N VAL A 683 11.89 28.82 5.76
CA VAL A 683 11.41 30.12 6.24
C VAL A 683 10.63 30.85 5.18
N THR A 684 9.72 31.73 5.60
CA THR A 684 9.09 32.69 4.70
C THR A 684 10.05 33.86 4.47
N PRO A 685 10.36 34.27 3.23
CA PRO A 685 11.20 35.43 2.98
C PRO A 685 10.60 36.69 3.61
N THR A 686 11.45 37.52 4.23
CA THR A 686 11.03 38.81 4.79
C THR A 686 10.62 39.78 3.68
N SER A 687 11.33 39.72 2.53
CA SER A 687 10.94 40.44 1.31
C SER A 687 11.49 39.77 0.06
N VAL A 688 10.80 39.97 -1.04
CA VAL A 688 11.20 39.56 -2.40
C VAL A 688 11.07 40.82 -3.28
N THR A 689 12.18 41.22 -3.93
CA THR A 689 12.13 42.38 -4.82
C THR A 689 11.47 42.04 -6.14
N ALA A 690 10.34 42.69 -6.44
CA ALA A 690 9.71 42.53 -7.75
C ALA A 690 10.63 43.13 -8.84
N PRO A 691 10.95 42.39 -9.88
CA PRO A 691 11.76 42.87 -10.98
C PRO A 691 10.92 43.79 -11.91
N ASP A 692 11.62 44.56 -12.77
CA ASP A 692 10.96 45.32 -13.83
C ASP A 692 10.36 44.38 -14.89
N MET A 693 9.02 44.35 -14.96
CA MET A 693 8.25 43.52 -15.89
C MET A 693 7.84 44.31 -17.15
N THR A 694 8.25 45.55 -17.29
CA THR A 694 7.87 46.42 -18.43
C THR A 694 8.81 46.28 -19.62
N THR A 695 9.99 45.73 -19.43
CA THR A 695 11.01 45.54 -20.46
C THR A 695 11.46 44.10 -20.58
N ALA A 696 11.62 43.59 -21.81
CA ALA A 696 12.13 42.27 -22.07
C ALA A 696 13.60 42.14 -21.62
N GLY A 697 13.98 40.92 -21.23
CA GLY A 697 15.36 40.58 -20.82
C GLY A 697 15.41 39.71 -19.59
N THR A 698 16.61 39.30 -19.21
CA THR A 698 16.86 38.57 -17.97
C THR A 698 16.84 39.54 -16.79
N LYS A 699 16.07 39.21 -15.75
CA LYS A 699 15.89 40.05 -14.57
C LYS A 699 16.31 39.28 -13.32
N ALA A 700 16.98 39.97 -12.42
CA ALA A 700 17.35 39.41 -11.11
C ALA A 700 16.21 39.64 -10.10
N VAL A 701 15.92 38.59 -9.33
CA VAL A 701 14.96 38.60 -8.21
C VAL A 701 15.74 38.41 -6.93
N TYR A 702 15.80 39.41 -6.07
CA TYR A 702 16.47 39.35 -4.78
C TYR A 702 15.49 38.91 -3.71
N VAL A 703 15.92 37.95 -2.92
CA VAL A 703 15.15 37.34 -1.81
C VAL A 703 15.91 37.62 -0.52
N TYR A 704 15.19 38.15 0.47
CA TYR A 704 15.76 38.53 1.77
C TYR A 704 15.08 37.79 2.90
N TYR A 705 15.88 37.41 3.88
CA TYR A 705 15.38 36.89 5.16
C TYR A 705 16.11 37.57 6.30
N THR A 706 15.36 38.03 7.31
CA THR A 706 15.88 38.71 8.49
C THR A 706 15.39 37.99 9.74
N GLU A 707 16.33 37.67 10.62
CA GLU A 707 16.08 37.09 11.94
C GLU A 707 17.03 37.77 12.95
N GLU A 708 16.50 38.18 14.12
CA GLU A 708 17.27 38.83 15.19
C GLU A 708 18.22 39.94 14.72
N SER A 709 17.77 40.80 13.83
CA SER A 709 18.54 41.91 13.22
C SER A 709 19.62 41.49 12.20
N VAL A 710 19.78 40.22 11.91
CA VAL A 710 20.68 39.73 10.87
C VAL A 710 19.89 39.49 9.60
N THR A 711 20.25 40.22 8.52
CA THR A 711 19.64 40.03 7.19
C THR A 711 20.58 39.27 6.27
N LYS A 712 20.07 38.23 5.60
CA LYS A 712 20.74 37.53 4.52
C LYS A 712 19.94 37.64 3.24
N GLN A 713 20.65 37.64 2.12
CA GLN A 713 20.01 37.66 0.79
C GLN A 713 20.54 36.56 -0.12
N ASN A 714 19.74 36.20 -1.11
CA ASN A 714 20.14 35.38 -2.23
C ASN A 714 19.36 35.84 -3.47
N VAL A 715 19.76 35.41 -4.66
CA VAL A 715 19.22 35.89 -5.93
C VAL A 715 18.97 34.75 -6.89
N TYR A 716 17.89 34.83 -7.65
CA TYR A 716 17.65 33.99 -8.83
C TYR A 716 17.26 34.87 -10.01
N GLN A 717 17.25 34.29 -11.21
CA GLN A 717 16.93 35.01 -12.44
C GLN A 717 15.62 34.50 -13.05
N ILE A 718 14.91 35.41 -13.69
CA ILE A 718 13.77 35.16 -14.55
C ILE A 718 14.02 35.76 -15.94
N THR A 719 13.28 35.26 -16.94
CA THR A 719 13.31 35.81 -18.29
C THR A 719 11.96 36.44 -18.60
N VAL A 720 11.99 37.72 -19.01
CA VAL A 720 10.81 38.40 -19.51
C VAL A 720 10.94 38.51 -21.05
N SER A 721 10.05 37.85 -21.75
CA SER A 721 9.98 37.87 -23.22
C SER A 721 9.09 39.03 -23.72
N ALA A 722 9.35 39.54 -24.88
CA ALA A 722 8.41 40.47 -25.51
C ALA A 722 7.01 39.87 -25.61
N ALA A 723 6.01 40.71 -25.46
CA ALA A 723 4.64 40.26 -25.69
C ALA A 723 4.48 39.71 -27.12
N PRO A 724 3.76 38.62 -27.31
CA PRO A 724 3.50 38.10 -28.65
C PRO A 724 2.78 39.15 -29.49
N VAL A 725 3.33 39.44 -30.67
CA VAL A 725 2.68 40.34 -31.62
C VAL A 725 1.57 39.57 -32.30
N VAL A 726 0.34 39.99 -32.03
CA VAL A 726 -0.83 39.45 -32.75
C VAL A 726 -0.81 39.97 -34.15
N LYS A 727 -0.94 39.10 -35.12
CA LYS A 727 -0.99 39.46 -36.54
C LYS A 727 -2.30 39.00 -37.16
N TYR A 728 -2.86 39.83 -37.97
CA TYR A 728 -4.06 39.54 -38.74
C TYR A 728 -3.75 39.52 -40.24
N THR A 729 -4.38 38.59 -40.92
CA THR A 729 -4.26 38.45 -42.38
C THR A 729 -5.35 39.26 -43.06
N VAL A 730 -4.97 40.17 -43.93
CA VAL A 730 -5.88 40.88 -44.83
C VAL A 730 -5.70 40.32 -46.23
N LYS A 731 -6.81 39.89 -46.87
CA LYS A 731 -6.84 39.37 -48.22
C LYS A 731 -7.50 40.37 -49.19
N TRP A 732 -6.83 40.58 -50.26
CA TRP A 732 -7.26 41.49 -51.32
C TRP A 732 -7.62 40.72 -52.57
N HIS A 733 -8.91 40.55 -52.83
CA HIS A 733 -9.42 39.82 -53.99
C HIS A 733 -9.61 40.74 -55.19
N SER A 734 -8.93 40.44 -56.24
CA SER A 734 -9.01 41.22 -57.47
C SER A 734 -9.04 40.36 -58.72
N CYS A 735 -9.20 40.97 -59.93
CA CYS A 735 -9.08 40.23 -61.19
C CYS A 735 -7.66 39.69 -61.47
N ALA A 736 -6.64 40.20 -60.78
CA ALA A 736 -5.27 39.70 -60.82
C ALA A 736 -5.00 38.54 -59.81
N GLY A 737 -6.00 38.11 -59.05
CA GLY A 737 -5.88 37.08 -58.00
C GLY A 737 -6.07 37.65 -56.61
N VAL A 738 -5.65 36.85 -55.60
CA VAL A 738 -5.71 37.22 -54.18
C VAL A 738 -4.31 37.55 -53.67
N ALA A 739 -4.15 38.75 -53.14
CA ALA A 739 -2.94 39.13 -52.40
C ALA A 739 -3.20 39.03 -50.89
N GLU A 740 -2.25 38.57 -50.14
CA GLU A 740 -2.36 38.47 -48.66
C GLU A 740 -1.27 39.32 -48.01
N GLU A 741 -1.66 40.10 -47.03
CA GLU A 741 -0.75 40.92 -46.20
C GLU A 741 -0.98 40.66 -44.72
N GLN A 742 0.11 40.66 -43.99
CA GLN A 742 0.08 40.51 -42.55
C GLN A 742 0.20 41.87 -41.86
N TYR A 743 -0.73 42.17 -40.97
CA TYR A 743 -0.77 43.36 -40.15
C TYR A 743 -0.62 43.01 -38.67
N GLU A 744 0.15 43.78 -37.97
CA GLU A 744 0.14 43.72 -36.51
C GLU A 744 -1.16 44.34 -35.98
N GLU A 745 -1.65 43.85 -34.86
CA GLU A 745 -2.86 44.36 -34.22
C GLU A 745 -2.81 45.88 -34.07
N GLY A 746 -3.87 46.55 -34.50
CA GLY A 746 -3.93 48.02 -34.49
C GLY A 746 -3.15 48.73 -35.59
N ALA A 747 -2.42 48.03 -36.42
CA ALA A 747 -1.71 48.65 -37.55
C ALA A 747 -2.68 49.26 -38.55
N ALA A 748 -2.33 50.38 -39.07
CA ALA A 748 -3.16 51.11 -40.04
C ALA A 748 -3.27 50.33 -41.37
N LEU A 749 -4.48 50.04 -41.80
CA LEU A 749 -4.76 49.38 -43.07
C LEU A 749 -4.20 50.22 -44.23
N LYS A 750 -3.37 49.59 -45.04
CA LYS A 750 -2.84 50.20 -46.29
C LYS A 750 -3.44 49.47 -47.48
N PHE A 751 -3.80 50.28 -48.53
CA PHE A 751 -4.24 49.63 -49.76
C PHE A 751 -3.04 49.07 -50.54
N PRO A 752 -3.22 47.88 -51.11
CA PRO A 752 -2.23 47.37 -52.01
C PRO A 752 -2.13 48.19 -53.29
N THR A 753 -1.13 47.93 -54.12
CA THR A 753 -0.99 48.53 -55.43
C THR A 753 -2.26 48.29 -56.21
N ASN A 754 -2.70 49.35 -56.94
CA ASN A 754 -3.89 49.29 -57.82
C ASN A 754 -3.83 48.03 -58.67
N PRO A 755 -4.84 47.15 -58.60
CA PRO A 755 -4.83 45.85 -59.28
C PRO A 755 -4.99 45.93 -60.79
N GLY A 756 -5.07 47.20 -61.35
CA GLY A 756 -5.28 47.44 -62.80
C GLY A 756 -6.75 47.37 -63.22
N ALA A 757 -6.95 47.35 -64.54
CA ALA A 757 -8.28 47.28 -65.13
C ALA A 757 -8.73 45.79 -65.27
N ASN A 758 -10.04 45.51 -65.18
CA ASN A 758 -10.64 44.26 -65.49
C ASN A 758 -11.40 44.35 -66.85
N GLY A 759 -10.75 43.99 -67.93
CA GLY A 759 -11.21 44.20 -69.27
C GLY A 759 -11.25 45.68 -69.58
N SER A 760 -12.41 46.23 -69.98
CA SER A 760 -12.63 47.66 -70.22
C SER A 760 -12.94 48.50 -68.99
N LYS A 761 -13.16 47.81 -67.85
CA LYS A 761 -13.58 48.44 -66.59
C LYS A 761 -12.38 48.85 -65.73
N THR A 762 -12.41 50.07 -65.19
CA THR A 762 -11.36 50.65 -64.38
C THR A 762 -11.60 50.28 -62.90
N PHE A 763 -10.54 50.05 -62.15
CA PHE A 763 -10.61 49.85 -60.66
C PHE A 763 -11.16 51.13 -60.03
N LYS A 764 -12.17 50.98 -59.14
CA LYS A 764 -12.83 52.08 -58.40
C LYS A 764 -12.50 52.10 -56.88
N GLY A 765 -12.22 50.95 -56.28
CA GLY A 765 -11.94 50.84 -54.85
C GLY A 765 -12.18 49.46 -54.31
N TRP A 766 -11.97 49.34 -53.00
CA TRP A 766 -12.13 48.08 -52.24
C TRP A 766 -13.38 48.11 -51.39
N ILE A 767 -14.07 46.94 -51.26
CA ILE A 767 -15.26 46.75 -50.39
C ILE A 767 -15.18 45.46 -49.62
N THR A 768 -16.08 45.29 -48.66
CA THR A 768 -16.18 44.08 -47.84
C THR A 768 -17.13 43.01 -48.40
N THR A 769 -17.88 43.33 -49.44
CA THR A 769 -18.91 42.45 -50.03
C THR A 769 -18.37 41.71 -51.23
N GLU A 770 -18.35 40.38 -51.17
CA GLU A 770 -18.01 39.53 -52.32
C GLU A 770 -19.11 39.64 -53.40
N HIS A 771 -18.71 39.61 -54.68
CA HIS A 771 -19.59 39.61 -55.84
C HIS A 771 -20.58 40.79 -55.94
N TYR A 772 -20.14 42.05 -55.72
CA TYR A 772 -20.98 43.20 -55.88
C TYR A 772 -21.35 43.43 -57.34
N THR A 773 -22.68 43.51 -57.67
CA THR A 773 -23.23 43.66 -58.96
C THR A 773 -24.24 44.84 -59.06
N GLY A 774 -24.21 45.74 -58.07
CA GLY A 774 -25.17 46.92 -58.06
C GLY A 774 -24.97 47.92 -59.14
N ALA A 775 -26.05 48.57 -59.52
CA ALA A 775 -26.04 49.69 -60.50
C ALA A 775 -25.52 51.01 -59.94
N THR A 776 -25.40 51.10 -58.59
CA THR A 776 -24.92 52.34 -57.90
C THR A 776 -23.53 52.06 -57.30
N ALA A 777 -22.70 53.07 -57.10
CA ALA A 777 -21.40 52.89 -56.43
C ALA A 777 -21.58 52.36 -55.00
N PRO A 778 -20.86 51.31 -54.60
CA PRO A 778 -20.92 50.84 -53.22
C PRO A 778 -20.16 51.75 -52.26
N SER A 779 -20.35 51.56 -50.98
CA SER A 779 -19.49 52.22 -49.99
C SER A 779 -18.10 51.56 -49.95
N TYR A 780 -17.09 52.31 -50.39
CA TYR A 780 -15.70 51.86 -50.39
C TYR A 780 -15.09 51.93 -48.96
N ILE A 781 -14.21 51.00 -48.64
CA ILE A 781 -13.41 51.07 -47.39
C ILE A 781 -12.36 52.20 -47.55
N SER A 782 -11.95 52.79 -46.45
CA SER A 782 -10.89 53.77 -46.34
C SER A 782 -9.58 53.18 -45.78
N ALA A 783 -8.47 53.66 -46.35
CA ALA A 783 -7.18 53.36 -45.76
C ALA A 783 -7.03 54.01 -44.35
N GLY A 784 -6.14 53.52 -43.49
CA GLY A 784 -5.82 54.13 -42.20
C GLY A 784 -6.59 53.60 -41.01
N GLY A 785 -7.66 52.84 -41.23
CA GLY A 785 -8.35 52.14 -40.12
C GLY A 785 -7.45 51.07 -39.46
N ALA A 786 -7.60 50.90 -38.16
CA ALA A 786 -6.82 49.87 -37.41
C ALA A 786 -7.27 48.47 -37.84
N VAL A 787 -6.32 47.58 -38.12
CA VAL A 787 -6.56 46.15 -38.38
C VAL A 787 -6.55 45.39 -37.09
N ASN A 788 -7.73 44.90 -36.66
CA ASN A 788 -7.94 44.19 -35.40
C ASN A 788 -8.56 42.78 -35.60
N ALA A 789 -8.69 42.36 -36.87
CA ALA A 789 -9.18 41.02 -37.22
C ALA A 789 -8.73 40.66 -38.64
N ASN A 790 -8.78 39.39 -38.99
CA ASN A 790 -8.64 38.96 -40.39
C ASN A 790 -9.77 39.55 -41.22
N ALA A 791 -9.46 40.01 -42.41
CA ALA A 791 -10.43 40.66 -43.30
C ALA A 791 -10.20 40.27 -44.76
N ASP A 792 -11.29 40.15 -45.52
CA ASP A 792 -11.31 39.97 -46.96
C ASP A 792 -11.91 41.22 -47.62
N TYR A 793 -11.19 41.76 -48.56
CA TYR A 793 -11.64 42.92 -49.35
C TYR A 793 -11.64 42.58 -50.81
N TYR A 794 -12.65 43.08 -51.51
CA TYR A 794 -12.92 42.75 -52.91
C TYR A 794 -12.85 44.01 -53.77
N ALA A 795 -12.11 43.92 -54.88
CA ALA A 795 -11.96 44.99 -55.83
C ALA A 795 -13.27 45.25 -56.63
N VAL A 796 -13.67 46.44 -56.71
CA VAL A 796 -14.83 46.91 -57.56
C VAL A 796 -14.29 47.52 -58.78
N TYR A 797 -14.84 47.11 -59.92
CA TYR A 797 -14.53 47.63 -61.27
C TYR A 797 -15.79 48.26 -61.91
N GLY A 798 -15.67 49.40 -62.48
CA GLY A 798 -16.77 50.09 -63.18
C GLY A 798 -16.27 50.84 -64.43
N ASP A 799 -17.19 51.19 -65.26
CA ASP A 799 -16.93 51.91 -66.50
C ASP A 799 -16.44 53.38 -66.31
#